data_53afc07c34d07975194b0d06990f117a
#
_entry.id   53afc07c34d07975194b0d06990f117a
#
_cell.length_a   1.000
_cell.length_b   1.000
_cell.length_c   1.000
_cell.angle_alpha   90.00
_cell.angle_beta   90.00
_cell.angle_gamma   90.00
#
_symmetry.space_group_name_H-M   'P 1'
#
loop_
_entity.id
_entity.type
_entity.pdbx_description
1 polymer ?
#
loop_
_entity_poly.entity_id
_entity_poly.type
_entity_poly.pdbx_seq_one_letter_code
_entity_poly.pdbx_strand_id
1 'polypeptide(L)'
;MYADVIIDISHEQLDKTFQYAVPDELVDVIELGMSVDIPFGAGNRQITGYVVGLGDKAAYPVEKIKYITGITEGKVTAVSRMLKLAAWLKHNYGCTMNQAIKTVIPVKDKVKQKEKHSVNLIIDAAQAQKYLDTFAKKNAKARYRLLEALIKEPVIDESIIKSKLNITAQTVKAFEDMGIAEVRSEDMYRNPVRNVTGERKRIELNEQQKNAVDTIIADYDNGDYKTYLLHGVTGSGKTEVYLETIEHVLNHGRQAIVLIPEIALTFQTVQRFYHRFGDKVSIMNSRMSKGERYDQFLRAQRGDISVMIGPRSALFTPFSNIGLIVIDEEHEGAYKSETVPRYHAREVACHIAKEAGASVILGSATPSMESYYAAMNGHIQLITLDSRAGSGGLPAVDIVDLREELRLGNRTIFSNRLRELMSDRLAKHEQIMLFLNKRGVAGFISCRSCGKVMKCPHCDVSLTEHADGRLMCHYCGYTTPKITVCPSCGSRYVSGFRAGTEGVEAQVKKTFPQARVLRMDMDTTRGKDGHEKILSEFANGNADILIGTQMIVKGHDFPNVTLMGVLAADMSLYSSDYRASERTFQLLTQAAGRAGRAEKSGNVVIQTYTPEHFSIVSAANQDYNAFYEQEIAYRKLCGYPPADNLMKIMLSSQDEMLLTKGAAWVKAFVDNNCKYKGLMCIGPADAPIYKIKDVYSKIIYVKHKDREVLNSIHEKLDVNIVGNQAFKNINVQYDING
;
A
#
# COMPACT_ATOMS: atom_id res chain seq x y z
N MET A 1 -3.09 1.44 -39.23
CA MET A 1 -3.00 1.28 -37.75
C MET A 1 -2.78 -0.18 -37.38
N TYR A 2 -2.04 -0.46 -36.30
CA TYR A 2 -1.77 -1.81 -35.81
C TYR A 2 -2.23 -1.91 -34.34
N ALA A 3 -2.69 -3.11 -33.94
CA ALA A 3 -3.08 -3.42 -32.58
C ALA A 3 -2.18 -4.52 -32.01
N ASP A 4 -1.65 -4.30 -30.83
CA ASP A 4 -0.99 -5.33 -30.04
C ASP A 4 -2.06 -6.09 -29.24
N VAL A 5 -2.16 -7.40 -29.45
CA VAL A 5 -3.22 -8.24 -28.89
C VAL A 5 -2.62 -9.33 -28.01
N ILE A 6 -3.20 -9.54 -26.84
CA ILE A 6 -2.94 -10.68 -25.94
C ILE A 6 -4.05 -11.72 -26.15
N ILE A 7 -3.62 -12.98 -26.35
CA ILE A 7 -4.51 -14.07 -26.73
C ILE A 7 -5.13 -14.78 -25.53
N ASP A 8 -4.35 -15.00 -24.47
CA ASP A 8 -4.82 -15.67 -23.25
C ASP A 8 -4.17 -15.07 -22.00
N ILE A 9 -5.03 -14.58 -21.13
CA ILE A 9 -4.61 -13.98 -19.85
C ILE A 9 -4.28 -15.08 -18.82
N SER A 10 -4.69 -16.33 -19.05
CA SER A 10 -4.63 -17.44 -18.10
C SER A 10 -3.35 -18.27 -18.14
N HIS A 11 -2.57 -18.25 -19.23
CA HIS A 11 -1.36 -19.05 -19.39
C HIS A 11 -0.07 -18.26 -19.24
N GLU A 12 0.82 -18.70 -18.33
CA GLU A 12 2.13 -18.06 -18.07
C GLU A 12 3.10 -18.12 -19.27
N GLN A 13 2.91 -19.04 -20.20
CA GLN A 13 3.80 -19.24 -21.35
C GLN A 13 3.46 -18.36 -22.57
N LEU A 14 2.27 -17.74 -22.62
CA LEU A 14 1.86 -16.86 -23.71
C LEU A 14 2.04 -15.38 -23.37
N ASP A 15 3.23 -15.05 -22.91
CA ASP A 15 3.62 -13.72 -22.47
C ASP A 15 3.95 -12.73 -23.60
N LYS A 16 3.59 -13.07 -24.83
CA LYS A 16 3.88 -12.28 -26.02
C LYS A 16 2.61 -11.57 -26.48
N THR A 17 2.72 -10.26 -26.67
CA THR A 17 1.77 -9.53 -27.49
C THR A 17 2.00 -9.90 -28.95
N PHE A 18 0.93 -10.13 -29.68
CA PHE A 18 0.96 -10.37 -31.12
C PHE A 18 0.40 -9.15 -31.82
N GLN A 19 1.13 -8.65 -32.80
CA GLN A 19 0.67 -7.49 -33.56
C GLN A 19 -0.22 -7.92 -34.71
N TYR A 20 -1.38 -7.26 -34.82
CA TYR A 20 -2.35 -7.42 -35.91
C TYR A 20 -2.60 -6.09 -36.61
N ALA A 21 -2.86 -6.13 -37.91
CA ALA A 21 -3.33 -4.96 -38.66
C ALA A 21 -4.81 -4.72 -38.31
N VAL A 22 -5.17 -3.47 -38.13
CA VAL A 22 -6.56 -3.06 -37.91
C VAL A 22 -7.17 -2.74 -39.30
N PRO A 23 -8.29 -3.40 -39.70
CA PRO A 23 -9.02 -3.05 -40.90
C PRO A 23 -9.50 -1.59 -40.87
N ASP A 24 -9.57 -0.92 -41.99
CA ASP A 24 -9.96 0.49 -42.10
C ASP A 24 -11.35 0.75 -41.46
N GLU A 25 -12.25 -0.22 -41.56
CA GLU A 25 -13.60 -0.16 -41.00
C GLU A 25 -13.61 -0.15 -39.46
N LEU A 26 -12.53 -0.62 -38.81
CA LEU A 26 -12.41 -0.74 -37.37
C LEU A 26 -11.50 0.33 -36.76
N VAL A 27 -10.82 1.15 -37.54
CA VAL A 27 -9.82 2.12 -37.08
C VAL A 27 -10.41 3.13 -36.10
N ASP A 28 -11.63 3.61 -36.36
CA ASP A 28 -12.32 4.60 -35.55
C ASP A 28 -13.13 3.99 -34.37
N VAL A 29 -13.22 2.66 -34.31
CA VAL A 29 -14.06 1.95 -33.36
C VAL A 29 -13.23 1.17 -32.33
N ILE A 30 -12.03 0.72 -32.72
CA ILE A 30 -11.19 -0.13 -31.89
C ILE A 30 -10.52 0.66 -30.76
N GLU A 31 -10.68 0.21 -29.55
CA GLU A 31 -10.08 0.82 -28.36
C GLU A 31 -9.25 -0.18 -27.55
N LEU A 32 -8.35 0.35 -26.74
CA LEU A 32 -7.60 -0.44 -25.74
C LEU A 32 -8.58 -1.19 -24.82
N GLY A 33 -8.28 -2.47 -24.57
CA GLY A 33 -9.08 -3.34 -23.71
C GLY A 33 -10.25 -4.02 -24.43
N MET A 34 -10.54 -3.70 -25.67
CA MET A 34 -11.60 -4.40 -26.43
C MET A 34 -11.21 -5.85 -26.72
N SER A 35 -12.23 -6.70 -26.75
CA SER A 35 -12.15 -8.09 -27.15
C SER A 35 -12.31 -8.19 -28.66
N VAL A 36 -11.33 -8.80 -29.34
CA VAL A 36 -11.27 -8.90 -30.79
C VAL A 36 -11.10 -10.34 -31.25
N ASP A 37 -11.68 -10.70 -32.37
CA ASP A 37 -11.47 -11.98 -33.01
C ASP A 37 -10.28 -11.90 -33.94
N ILE A 38 -9.34 -12.84 -33.78
CA ILE A 38 -8.07 -12.87 -34.49
C ILE A 38 -7.73 -14.26 -35.03
N PRO A 39 -7.11 -14.35 -36.22
CA PRO A 39 -6.60 -15.61 -36.76
C PRO A 39 -5.25 -15.95 -36.12
N PHE A 40 -5.18 -17.04 -35.35
CA PHE A 40 -3.96 -17.44 -34.63
C PHE A 40 -3.33 -18.74 -35.16
N GLY A 41 -1.98 -18.80 -35.12
CA GLY A 41 -1.20 -19.97 -35.55
C GLY A 41 -1.14 -20.18 -37.06
N ALA A 42 -0.48 -21.25 -37.49
CA ALA A 42 -0.32 -21.57 -38.92
C ALA A 42 -1.65 -21.98 -39.60
N GLY A 43 -2.62 -22.47 -38.83
CA GLY A 43 -3.94 -22.89 -39.33
C GLY A 43 -5.01 -21.80 -39.33
N ASN A 44 -4.67 -20.53 -39.03
CA ASN A 44 -5.62 -19.41 -38.95
C ASN A 44 -6.86 -19.69 -38.08
N ARG A 45 -6.70 -20.44 -36.97
CA ARG A 45 -7.80 -20.71 -36.07
C ARG A 45 -8.31 -19.38 -35.46
N GLN A 46 -9.60 -19.12 -35.60
CA GLN A 46 -10.22 -17.97 -34.98
C GLN A 46 -10.21 -18.13 -33.43
N ILE A 47 -9.64 -17.13 -32.75
CA ILE A 47 -9.61 -17.05 -31.30
C ILE A 47 -9.87 -15.61 -30.87
N THR A 48 -10.36 -15.45 -29.66
CA THR A 48 -10.57 -14.14 -29.08
C THR A 48 -9.29 -13.67 -28.37
N GLY A 49 -8.91 -12.42 -28.60
CA GLY A 49 -7.83 -11.73 -27.92
C GLY A 49 -8.29 -10.38 -27.39
N TYR A 50 -7.42 -9.73 -26.63
CA TYR A 50 -7.68 -8.40 -26.06
C TYR A 50 -6.66 -7.39 -26.57
N VAL A 51 -7.12 -6.23 -27.03
CA VAL A 51 -6.27 -5.14 -27.50
C VAL A 51 -5.57 -4.49 -26.30
N VAL A 52 -4.23 -4.50 -26.31
CA VAL A 52 -3.41 -3.96 -25.20
C VAL A 52 -2.47 -2.83 -25.63
N GLY A 53 -2.43 -2.54 -26.93
CA GLY A 53 -1.69 -1.43 -27.52
C GLY A 53 -2.25 -1.09 -28.91
N LEU A 54 -2.18 0.19 -29.28
CA LEU A 54 -2.50 0.69 -30.60
C LEU A 54 -1.35 1.58 -31.09
N GLY A 55 -0.97 1.47 -32.37
CA GLY A 55 0.13 2.26 -32.93
C GLY A 55 0.18 2.22 -34.45
N ASP A 56 0.94 3.14 -35.05
CA ASP A 56 1.04 3.25 -36.50
C ASP A 56 2.26 2.54 -37.08
N LYS A 57 3.14 2.00 -36.24
CA LYS A 57 4.37 1.32 -36.66
C LYS A 57 4.21 -0.19 -36.60
N ALA A 58 4.54 -0.86 -37.70
CA ALA A 58 4.67 -2.31 -37.72
C ALA A 58 5.92 -2.76 -36.95
N ALA A 59 5.77 -3.68 -35.99
CA ALA A 59 6.87 -4.32 -35.26
C ALA A 59 7.48 -5.48 -36.06
N TYR A 60 6.77 -5.99 -37.07
CA TYR A 60 7.15 -7.11 -37.96
C TYR A 60 7.01 -6.71 -39.40
N PRO A 61 7.61 -7.46 -40.37
CA PRO A 61 7.36 -7.27 -41.81
C PRO A 61 5.86 -7.29 -42.09
N VAL A 62 5.35 -6.27 -42.71
CA VAL A 62 3.91 -6.04 -42.95
C VAL A 62 3.22 -7.26 -43.59
N GLU A 63 3.94 -7.98 -44.45
CA GLU A 63 3.47 -9.19 -45.13
C GLU A 63 3.15 -10.37 -44.18
N LYS A 64 3.69 -10.33 -42.95
CA LYS A 64 3.48 -11.36 -41.92
C LYS A 64 2.43 -10.98 -40.92
N ILE A 65 1.95 -9.75 -40.93
CA ILE A 65 0.96 -9.26 -40.00
C ILE A 65 -0.43 -9.61 -40.47
N LYS A 66 -1.19 -10.36 -39.69
CA LYS A 66 -2.58 -10.73 -39.97
C LYS A 66 -3.53 -9.61 -39.56
N TYR A 67 -4.73 -9.60 -40.11
CA TYR A 67 -5.76 -8.63 -39.73
C TYR A 67 -6.64 -9.14 -38.60
N ILE A 68 -7.15 -8.22 -37.80
CA ILE A 68 -8.27 -8.46 -36.88
C ILE A 68 -9.49 -8.77 -37.75
N THR A 69 -10.28 -9.78 -37.39
CA THR A 69 -11.45 -10.22 -38.17
C THR A 69 -12.76 -9.65 -37.68
N GLY A 70 -12.81 -9.18 -36.42
CA GLY A 70 -14.01 -8.56 -35.86
C GLY A 70 -13.81 -8.13 -34.40
N ILE A 71 -14.81 -7.44 -33.86
CA ILE A 71 -14.91 -7.11 -32.41
C ILE A 71 -15.92 -8.07 -31.83
N THR A 72 -15.48 -8.84 -30.78
CA THR A 72 -16.30 -9.92 -30.20
C THR A 72 -17.42 -9.37 -29.30
N GLU A 73 -17.17 -8.30 -28.56
CA GLU A 73 -18.16 -7.65 -27.68
C GLU A 73 -18.01 -6.13 -27.74
N GLY A 74 -19.10 -5.44 -28.09
CA GLY A 74 -19.17 -3.97 -28.12
C GLY A 74 -19.33 -3.29 -26.75
N LYS A 75 -19.35 -4.05 -25.63
CA LYS A 75 -19.46 -3.50 -24.26
C LYS A 75 -18.13 -3.57 -23.54
N VAL A 76 -17.75 -2.44 -22.92
CA VAL A 76 -16.58 -2.38 -22.03
C VAL A 76 -16.83 -3.24 -20.80
N THR A 77 -16.20 -4.41 -20.73
CA THR A 77 -16.28 -5.32 -19.58
C THR A 77 -15.35 -4.85 -18.46
N ALA A 78 -15.51 -5.40 -17.24
CA ALA A 78 -14.57 -5.16 -16.14
C ALA A 78 -13.13 -5.56 -16.54
N VAL A 79 -12.96 -6.61 -17.35
CA VAL A 79 -11.68 -7.07 -17.87
C VAL A 79 -11.07 -6.04 -18.83
N SER A 80 -11.87 -5.45 -19.73
CA SER A 80 -11.41 -4.40 -20.65
C SER A 80 -10.86 -3.19 -19.91
N ARG A 81 -11.53 -2.73 -18.84
CA ARG A 81 -11.04 -1.63 -18.01
C ARG A 81 -9.73 -1.97 -17.31
N MET A 82 -9.59 -3.20 -16.82
CA MET A 82 -8.35 -3.66 -16.19
C MET A 82 -7.19 -3.72 -17.20
N LEU A 83 -7.45 -4.07 -18.45
CA LEU A 83 -6.44 -4.09 -19.50
C LEU A 83 -6.03 -2.66 -19.93
N LYS A 84 -6.99 -1.71 -20.02
CA LYS A 84 -6.68 -0.28 -20.21
C LYS A 84 -5.78 0.22 -19.08
N LEU A 85 -6.10 -0.12 -17.82
CA LEU A 85 -5.29 0.23 -16.65
C LEU A 85 -3.89 -0.42 -16.72
N ALA A 86 -3.77 -1.66 -17.17
CA ALA A 86 -2.48 -2.33 -17.36
C ALA A 86 -1.62 -1.62 -18.41
N ALA A 87 -2.21 -1.19 -19.54
CA ALA A 87 -1.52 -0.42 -20.56
C ALA A 87 -1.04 0.94 -20.03
N TRP A 88 -1.88 1.62 -19.25
CA TRP A 88 -1.52 2.86 -18.58
C TRP A 88 -0.36 2.67 -17.58
N LEU A 89 -0.39 1.58 -16.80
CA LEU A 89 0.70 1.24 -15.87
C LEU A 89 2.02 0.98 -16.62
N LYS A 90 1.97 0.26 -17.74
CA LYS A 90 3.15 0.01 -18.59
C LYS A 90 3.78 1.33 -19.03
N HIS A 91 2.97 2.24 -19.59
CA HIS A 91 3.43 3.53 -20.10
C HIS A 91 4.02 4.41 -18.98
N ASN A 92 3.34 4.50 -17.83
CA ASN A 92 3.69 5.45 -16.77
C ASN A 92 4.78 4.96 -15.81
N TYR A 93 5.08 3.64 -15.78
CA TYR A 93 6.02 3.08 -14.79
C TYR A 93 7.08 2.16 -15.40
N GLY A 94 7.19 2.10 -16.73
CA GLY A 94 8.24 1.36 -17.43
C GLY A 94 8.30 -0.11 -17.00
N CYS A 95 7.20 -0.83 -17.19
CA CYS A 95 7.11 -2.27 -16.93
C CYS A 95 6.66 -3.03 -18.17
N THR A 96 6.81 -4.36 -18.16
CA THR A 96 6.25 -5.20 -19.21
C THR A 96 4.72 -5.28 -19.09
N MET A 97 4.03 -5.55 -20.19
CA MET A 97 2.57 -5.71 -20.17
C MET A 97 2.12 -6.84 -19.26
N ASN A 98 2.87 -7.94 -19.21
CA ASN A 98 2.60 -9.04 -18.30
C ASN A 98 2.71 -8.62 -16.83
N GLN A 99 3.75 -7.88 -16.46
CA GLN A 99 3.88 -7.37 -15.08
C GLN A 99 2.69 -6.48 -14.70
N ALA A 100 2.27 -5.61 -15.62
CA ALA A 100 1.09 -4.77 -15.43
C ALA A 100 -0.19 -5.60 -15.27
N ILE A 101 -0.44 -6.57 -16.17
CA ILE A 101 -1.63 -7.44 -16.10
C ILE A 101 -1.64 -8.27 -14.83
N LYS A 102 -0.51 -8.87 -14.42
CA LYS A 102 -0.40 -9.63 -13.16
C LYS A 102 -0.68 -8.77 -11.93
N THR A 103 -0.44 -7.48 -12.03
CA THR A 103 -0.73 -6.52 -10.94
C THR A 103 -2.21 -6.19 -10.87
N VAL A 104 -2.83 -5.92 -12.00
CA VAL A 104 -4.24 -5.48 -12.10
C VAL A 104 -5.20 -6.67 -11.96
N ILE A 105 -4.83 -7.85 -12.48
CA ILE A 105 -5.61 -9.09 -12.38
C ILE A 105 -4.85 -10.10 -11.53
N PRO A 106 -4.92 -10.00 -10.19
CA PRO A 106 -4.07 -10.78 -9.29
C PRO A 106 -4.44 -12.26 -9.18
N VAL A 107 -5.56 -12.69 -9.76
CA VAL A 107 -6.07 -14.06 -9.64
C VAL A 107 -6.28 -14.66 -11.02
N LYS A 108 -5.32 -15.49 -11.46
CA LYS A 108 -5.36 -16.20 -12.74
C LYS A 108 -5.78 -17.68 -12.63
N ASP A 109 -5.68 -18.27 -11.44
CA ASP A 109 -5.95 -19.69 -11.26
C ASP A 109 -7.44 -19.95 -11.09
N LYS A 110 -7.97 -20.98 -11.74
CA LYS A 110 -9.27 -21.55 -11.46
C LYS A 110 -9.23 -22.17 -10.06
N VAL A 111 -9.47 -21.35 -9.04
CA VAL A 111 -9.68 -21.84 -7.68
C VAL A 111 -11.05 -22.49 -7.67
N LYS A 112 -11.14 -23.79 -7.30
CA LYS A 112 -12.43 -24.44 -7.11
C LYS A 112 -13.23 -23.65 -6.07
N GLN A 113 -14.38 -23.13 -6.49
CA GLN A 113 -15.36 -22.54 -5.58
C GLN A 113 -15.75 -23.59 -4.55
N LYS A 114 -15.96 -23.17 -3.31
CA LYS A 114 -16.61 -24.01 -2.32
C LYS A 114 -18.10 -23.96 -2.60
N GLU A 115 -18.65 -25.07 -3.05
CA GLU A 115 -20.08 -25.22 -3.18
C GLU A 115 -20.63 -25.81 -1.87
N LYS A 116 -21.71 -25.24 -1.42
CA LYS A 116 -22.53 -25.81 -0.34
C LYS A 116 -23.67 -26.57 -1.00
N HIS A 117 -23.66 -27.87 -0.82
CA HIS A 117 -24.74 -28.70 -1.32
C HIS A 117 -25.78 -28.86 -0.23
N SER A 118 -27.04 -28.52 -0.52
CA SER A 118 -28.20 -28.77 0.30
C SER A 118 -29.12 -29.79 -0.39
N VAL A 119 -29.70 -30.68 0.37
CA VAL A 119 -30.66 -31.69 -0.10
C VAL A 119 -32.04 -31.20 0.30
N ASN A 120 -32.86 -30.90 -0.71
CA ASN A 120 -34.19 -30.33 -0.53
C ASN A 120 -35.26 -31.41 -0.85
N LEU A 121 -36.19 -31.63 0.06
CA LEU A 121 -37.33 -32.53 -0.17
C LEU A 121 -38.28 -31.91 -1.20
N ILE A 122 -38.62 -32.64 -2.28
CA ILE A 122 -39.47 -32.12 -3.36
C ILE A 122 -40.83 -32.83 -3.45
N ILE A 123 -41.06 -33.90 -2.65
CA ILE A 123 -42.30 -34.64 -2.62
C ILE A 123 -43.22 -34.17 -1.48
N ASP A 124 -44.52 -34.37 -1.63
CA ASP A 124 -45.50 -34.05 -0.60
C ASP A 124 -45.49 -35.04 0.59
N ALA A 125 -46.16 -34.67 1.69
CA ALA A 125 -46.18 -35.47 2.91
C ALA A 125 -46.81 -36.87 2.71
N ALA A 126 -47.80 -37.01 1.81
CA ALA A 126 -48.44 -38.28 1.54
C ALA A 126 -47.54 -39.22 0.75
N GLN A 127 -46.79 -38.69 -0.20
CA GLN A 127 -45.78 -39.43 -0.95
C GLN A 127 -44.60 -39.82 -0.06
N ALA A 128 -44.15 -38.90 0.81
CA ALA A 128 -43.07 -39.16 1.75
C ALA A 128 -43.41 -40.30 2.70
N GLN A 129 -44.67 -40.38 3.21
CA GLN A 129 -45.10 -41.47 4.08
C GLN A 129 -45.08 -42.82 3.35
N LYS A 130 -45.54 -42.89 2.09
CA LYS A 130 -45.50 -44.13 1.27
C LYS A 130 -44.07 -44.63 1.06
N TYR A 131 -43.12 -43.72 0.84
CA TYR A 131 -41.70 -44.08 0.71
C TYR A 131 -41.10 -44.53 2.05
N LEU A 132 -41.47 -43.92 3.19
CA LEU A 132 -41.05 -44.40 4.52
C LEU A 132 -41.49 -45.85 4.76
N ASP A 133 -42.77 -46.17 4.49
CA ASP A 133 -43.28 -47.52 4.63
C ASP A 133 -42.57 -48.53 3.72
N THR A 134 -42.23 -48.08 2.51
CA THR A 134 -41.50 -48.91 1.54
C THR A 134 -40.06 -49.16 2.01
N PHE A 135 -39.36 -48.15 2.53
CA PHE A 135 -38.01 -48.29 3.04
C PHE A 135 -37.94 -49.10 4.33
N ALA A 136 -38.99 -49.02 5.19
CA ALA A 136 -39.13 -49.84 6.37
C ALA A 136 -39.30 -51.34 5.99
N LYS A 137 -40.21 -51.68 5.05
CA LYS A 137 -40.41 -53.04 4.56
C LYS A 137 -39.17 -53.64 3.90
N LYS A 138 -38.38 -52.84 3.18
CA LYS A 138 -37.15 -53.27 2.53
C LYS A 138 -35.92 -53.23 3.44
N ASN A 139 -36.08 -52.92 4.73
CA ASN A 139 -34.98 -52.74 5.71
C ASN A 139 -33.88 -51.77 5.25
N ALA A 140 -34.24 -50.74 4.47
CA ALA A 140 -33.31 -49.75 3.91
C ALA A 140 -33.03 -48.61 4.92
N LYS A 141 -32.37 -48.94 6.02
CA LYS A 141 -32.15 -48.06 7.20
C LYS A 141 -31.57 -46.68 6.88
N ALA A 142 -30.64 -46.60 5.96
CA ALA A 142 -30.01 -45.30 5.58
C ALA A 142 -31.00 -44.38 4.84
N ARG A 143 -31.79 -44.98 3.90
CA ARG A 143 -32.84 -44.24 3.17
C ARG A 143 -33.96 -43.80 4.08
N TYR A 144 -34.37 -44.67 5.02
CA TYR A 144 -35.38 -44.33 6.01
C TYR A 144 -34.98 -43.13 6.86
N ARG A 145 -33.78 -43.15 7.44
CA ARG A 145 -33.23 -42.05 8.25
C ARG A 145 -33.13 -40.75 7.49
N LEU A 146 -32.67 -40.78 6.21
CA LEU A 146 -32.56 -39.59 5.39
C LEU A 146 -33.94 -38.94 5.14
N LEU A 147 -34.93 -39.76 4.77
CA LEU A 147 -36.28 -39.27 4.50
C LEU A 147 -36.97 -38.76 5.78
N GLU A 148 -36.80 -39.45 6.90
CA GLU A 148 -37.32 -39.01 8.20
C GLU A 148 -36.72 -37.65 8.63
N ALA A 149 -35.43 -37.45 8.38
CA ALA A 149 -34.76 -36.16 8.64
C ALA A 149 -35.29 -35.06 7.73
N LEU A 150 -35.43 -35.34 6.42
CA LEU A 150 -35.95 -34.38 5.44
C LEU A 150 -37.44 -34.02 5.65
N ILE A 151 -38.23 -34.91 6.23
CA ILE A 151 -39.62 -34.60 6.62
C ILE A 151 -39.63 -33.61 7.79
N LYS A 152 -38.71 -33.76 8.76
CA LYS A 152 -38.59 -32.85 9.91
C LYS A 152 -38.00 -31.49 9.51
N GLU A 153 -37.03 -31.52 8.65
CA GLU A 153 -36.31 -30.33 8.12
C GLU A 153 -36.19 -30.48 6.60
N PRO A 154 -37.08 -29.83 5.81
CA PRO A 154 -37.15 -30.03 4.35
C PRO A 154 -35.89 -29.68 3.57
N VAL A 155 -34.96 -28.93 4.16
CA VAL A 155 -33.69 -28.54 3.58
C VAL A 155 -32.55 -28.87 4.56
N ILE A 156 -31.70 -29.84 4.21
CA ILE A 156 -30.58 -30.25 5.06
C ILE A 156 -29.28 -30.13 4.28
N ASP A 157 -28.27 -29.56 4.93
CA ASP A 157 -26.91 -29.46 4.39
C ASP A 157 -26.28 -30.86 4.20
N GLU A 158 -25.71 -31.14 3.03
CA GLU A 158 -25.07 -32.42 2.71
C GLU A 158 -23.96 -32.77 3.72
N SER A 159 -23.26 -31.81 4.25
CA SER A 159 -22.24 -32.01 5.28
C SER A 159 -22.82 -32.54 6.59
N ILE A 160 -24.03 -32.11 6.95
CA ILE A 160 -24.77 -32.60 8.12
C ILE A 160 -25.27 -34.00 7.87
N ILE A 161 -25.81 -34.29 6.66
CA ILE A 161 -26.24 -35.62 6.25
C ILE A 161 -25.11 -36.63 6.37
N LYS A 162 -23.89 -36.23 5.93
CA LYS A 162 -22.71 -37.09 5.99
C LYS A 162 -22.18 -37.25 7.42
N SER A 163 -22.03 -36.14 8.17
CA SER A 163 -21.36 -36.16 9.49
C SER A 163 -22.28 -36.62 10.62
N LYS A 164 -23.52 -36.14 10.67
CA LYS A 164 -24.46 -36.45 11.77
C LYS A 164 -25.36 -37.62 11.48
N LEU A 165 -25.84 -37.78 10.24
CA LEU A 165 -26.72 -38.88 9.87
C LEU A 165 -25.95 -40.11 9.38
N ASN A 166 -24.63 -39.98 9.15
CA ASN A 166 -23.76 -41.04 8.64
C ASN A 166 -24.32 -41.71 7.36
N ILE A 167 -24.72 -40.88 6.39
CA ILE A 167 -25.33 -41.28 5.12
C ILE A 167 -24.37 -40.96 3.98
N THR A 168 -24.23 -41.93 3.05
CA THR A 168 -23.29 -41.80 1.90
C THR A 168 -23.87 -40.95 0.77
N ALA A 169 -23.00 -40.35 -0.05
CA ALA A 169 -23.39 -39.59 -1.24
C ALA A 169 -24.23 -40.47 -2.24
N GLN A 170 -23.98 -41.77 -2.31
CA GLN A 170 -24.77 -42.67 -3.12
C GLN A 170 -26.24 -42.74 -2.69
N THR A 171 -26.54 -42.65 -1.39
CA THR A 171 -27.91 -42.62 -0.88
C THR A 171 -28.61 -41.30 -1.24
N VAL A 172 -27.88 -40.18 -1.18
CA VAL A 172 -28.39 -38.86 -1.61
C VAL A 172 -28.69 -38.89 -3.11
N LYS A 173 -27.78 -39.39 -3.93
CA LYS A 173 -27.98 -39.54 -5.37
C LYS A 173 -29.16 -40.42 -5.71
N ALA A 174 -29.34 -41.50 -4.97
CA ALA A 174 -30.55 -42.37 -5.15
C ALA A 174 -31.87 -41.66 -4.83
N PHE A 175 -31.86 -40.65 -3.95
CA PHE A 175 -33.04 -39.81 -3.69
C PHE A 175 -33.34 -38.86 -4.83
N GLU A 176 -32.31 -38.33 -5.44
CA GLU A 176 -32.39 -37.48 -6.64
C GLU A 176 -32.90 -38.30 -7.84
N ASP A 177 -32.31 -39.48 -8.08
CA ASP A 177 -32.75 -40.39 -9.14
C ASP A 177 -34.21 -40.90 -8.98
N MET A 178 -34.70 -40.99 -7.75
CA MET A 178 -36.10 -41.37 -7.43
C MET A 178 -37.04 -40.16 -7.44
N GLY A 179 -36.59 -38.96 -7.64
CA GLY A 179 -37.38 -37.74 -7.58
C GLY A 179 -37.96 -37.44 -6.18
N ILE A 180 -37.28 -37.88 -5.11
CA ILE A 180 -37.67 -37.63 -3.71
C ILE A 180 -37.08 -36.33 -3.21
N ALA A 181 -35.84 -36.03 -3.59
CA ALA A 181 -35.13 -34.83 -3.19
C ALA A 181 -34.32 -34.27 -4.36
N GLU A 182 -34.04 -32.97 -4.32
CA GLU A 182 -33.19 -32.26 -5.24
C GLU A 182 -31.94 -31.79 -4.51
N VAL A 183 -30.76 -32.01 -5.10
CA VAL A 183 -29.50 -31.44 -4.57
C VAL A 183 -29.30 -30.06 -5.18
N ARG A 184 -29.43 -29.04 -4.35
CA ARG A 184 -29.10 -27.67 -4.76
C ARG A 184 -27.68 -27.33 -4.35
N SER A 185 -26.94 -26.80 -5.30
CA SER A 185 -25.61 -26.25 -5.08
C SER A 185 -25.67 -24.73 -4.95
N GLU A 186 -25.24 -24.19 -3.84
CA GLU A 186 -25.13 -22.77 -3.61
C GLU A 186 -23.65 -22.42 -3.48
N ASP A 187 -23.23 -21.40 -4.20
CA ASP A 187 -21.86 -20.86 -4.08
C ASP A 187 -21.62 -20.37 -2.65
N MET A 188 -20.71 -21.00 -1.93
CA MET A 188 -20.34 -20.58 -0.58
C MET A 188 -19.10 -19.71 -0.62
N TYR A 189 -19.28 -18.40 -0.47
CA TYR A 189 -18.17 -17.46 -0.36
C TYR A 189 -17.54 -17.51 1.04
N ARG A 190 -16.21 -17.54 1.06
CA ARG A 190 -15.44 -17.40 2.30
C ARG A 190 -15.52 -15.94 2.74
N ASN A 191 -16.34 -15.65 3.76
CA ASN A 191 -16.41 -14.30 4.32
C ASN A 191 -15.22 -14.08 5.25
N PRO A 192 -14.31 -13.12 4.95
CA PRO A 192 -13.16 -12.82 5.79
C PRO A 192 -13.53 -12.08 7.08
N VAL A 193 -14.74 -11.50 7.15
CA VAL A 193 -15.27 -10.81 8.32
C VAL A 193 -16.17 -11.75 9.10
N ARG A 194 -15.71 -12.21 10.28
CA ARG A 194 -16.50 -13.10 11.16
C ARG A 194 -16.87 -12.36 12.44
N ASN A 195 -18.07 -12.61 12.94
CA ASN A 195 -18.54 -12.21 14.29
C ASN A 195 -18.51 -10.70 14.57
N VAL A 196 -19.11 -9.90 13.72
CA VAL A 196 -19.41 -8.50 14.07
C VAL A 196 -20.71 -8.49 14.88
N THR A 197 -20.61 -8.24 16.18
CA THR A 197 -21.77 -8.13 17.09
C THR A 197 -21.84 -6.69 17.63
N GLY A 198 -23.05 -6.16 17.73
CA GLY A 198 -23.36 -4.86 18.34
C GLY A 198 -23.81 -3.79 17.34
N GLU A 199 -24.82 -3.05 17.71
CA GLU A 199 -25.25 -1.83 17.02
C GLU A 199 -24.37 -0.65 17.46
N ARG A 200 -23.89 0.13 16.49
CA ARG A 200 -23.19 1.37 16.77
C ARG A 200 -24.12 2.56 16.60
N LYS A 201 -24.17 3.45 17.57
CA LYS A 201 -24.85 4.74 17.44
C LYS A 201 -24.13 5.59 16.38
N ARG A 202 -24.89 6.24 15.52
CA ARG A 202 -24.37 7.24 14.56
C ARG A 202 -23.75 8.38 15.36
N ILE A 203 -22.54 8.76 14.99
CA ILE A 203 -21.80 9.87 15.61
C ILE A 203 -22.30 11.16 14.95
N GLU A 204 -22.66 12.16 15.74
CA GLU A 204 -22.97 13.49 15.23
C GLU A 204 -21.70 14.18 14.74
N LEU A 205 -21.75 14.69 13.51
CA LEU A 205 -20.66 15.44 12.92
C LEU A 205 -20.55 16.84 13.57
N ASN A 206 -19.33 17.27 13.83
CA ASN A 206 -19.08 18.67 14.15
C ASN A 206 -19.22 19.55 12.89
N GLU A 207 -19.20 20.87 13.07
CA GLU A 207 -19.41 21.83 11.99
C GLU A 207 -18.39 21.68 10.85
N GLN A 208 -17.09 21.50 11.16
CA GLN A 208 -16.04 21.31 10.15
C GLN A 208 -16.24 20.01 9.35
N GLN A 209 -16.57 18.92 10.02
CA GLN A 209 -16.85 17.63 9.37
C GLN A 209 -18.08 17.72 8.48
N LYS A 210 -19.16 18.39 8.97
CA LYS A 210 -20.37 18.60 8.20
C LYS A 210 -20.10 19.42 6.94
N ASN A 211 -19.39 20.53 7.07
CA ASN A 211 -19.02 21.38 5.94
C ASN A 211 -18.18 20.61 4.90
N ALA A 212 -17.27 19.73 5.37
CA ALA A 212 -16.49 18.87 4.48
C ALA A 212 -17.37 17.89 3.69
N VAL A 213 -18.29 17.22 4.38
CA VAL A 213 -19.25 16.30 3.77
C VAL A 213 -20.16 17.02 2.78
N ASP A 214 -20.76 18.14 3.20
CA ASP A 214 -21.69 18.93 2.37
C ASP A 214 -21.00 19.44 1.09
N THR A 215 -19.73 19.86 1.18
CA THR A 215 -18.93 20.28 0.02
C THR A 215 -18.73 19.15 -0.97
N ILE A 216 -18.30 17.98 -0.49
CA ILE A 216 -18.02 16.82 -1.34
C ILE A 216 -19.31 16.30 -1.99
N ILE A 217 -20.41 16.25 -1.23
CA ILE A 217 -21.72 15.80 -1.71
C ILE A 217 -22.28 16.77 -2.75
N ALA A 218 -22.20 18.08 -2.52
CA ALA A 218 -22.70 19.07 -3.46
C ALA A 218 -21.96 18.99 -4.81
N ASP A 219 -20.63 18.87 -4.80
CA ASP A 219 -19.86 18.67 -6.02
C ASP A 219 -20.25 17.35 -6.72
N TYR A 220 -20.41 16.27 -5.94
CA TYR A 220 -20.79 14.95 -6.46
C TYR A 220 -22.18 14.98 -7.15
N ASP A 221 -23.18 15.59 -6.53
CA ASP A 221 -24.55 15.70 -7.06
C ASP A 221 -24.63 16.58 -8.31
N ASN A 222 -23.73 17.57 -8.42
CA ASN A 222 -23.56 18.38 -9.62
C ASN A 222 -22.80 17.65 -10.76
N GLY A 223 -22.29 16.43 -10.53
CA GLY A 223 -21.48 15.69 -11.50
C GLY A 223 -20.04 16.21 -11.61
N ASP A 224 -19.59 17.05 -10.68
CA ASP A 224 -18.25 17.62 -10.65
C ASP A 224 -17.32 16.74 -9.78
N TYR A 225 -16.87 15.64 -10.36
CA TYR A 225 -16.04 14.65 -9.67
C TYR A 225 -14.60 15.14 -9.53
N LYS A 226 -14.20 15.43 -8.29
CA LYS A 226 -12.90 16.02 -7.95
C LYS A 226 -12.05 15.08 -7.09
N THR A 227 -10.77 15.44 -7.01
CA THR A 227 -9.87 14.92 -5.98
C THR A 227 -9.79 15.94 -4.84
N TYR A 228 -10.02 15.47 -3.62
CA TYR A 228 -9.96 16.26 -2.39
C TYR A 228 -8.77 15.82 -1.54
N LEU A 229 -8.05 16.77 -0.97
CA LEU A 229 -7.13 16.54 0.13
C LEU A 229 -7.82 16.91 1.45
N LEU A 230 -8.23 15.90 2.21
CA LEU A 230 -8.80 16.07 3.54
C LEU A 230 -7.66 16.13 4.57
N HIS A 231 -7.14 17.33 4.80
CA HIS A 231 -6.09 17.60 5.78
C HIS A 231 -6.72 17.82 7.15
N GLY A 232 -6.50 16.90 8.08
CA GLY A 232 -7.08 17.05 9.42
C GLY A 232 -6.15 16.49 10.49
N VAL A 233 -6.03 17.21 11.60
CA VAL A 233 -5.21 16.78 12.75
C VAL A 233 -5.55 15.34 13.18
N THR A 234 -4.63 14.68 13.85
CA THR A 234 -4.89 13.33 14.39
C THR A 234 -6.07 13.37 15.35
N GLY A 235 -7.09 12.53 15.09
CA GLY A 235 -8.32 12.51 15.88
C GLY A 235 -9.37 13.55 15.46
N SER A 236 -9.23 14.20 14.31
CA SER A 236 -10.26 15.15 13.78
C SER A 236 -11.52 14.46 13.25
N GLY A 237 -11.57 13.11 13.22
CA GLY A 237 -12.73 12.36 12.75
C GLY A 237 -12.86 12.24 11.24
N LYS A 238 -11.76 12.28 10.48
CA LYS A 238 -11.74 12.04 9.02
C LYS A 238 -12.55 10.81 8.59
N THR A 239 -12.50 9.74 9.39
CA THR A 239 -13.22 8.50 9.11
C THR A 239 -14.73 8.70 9.04
N GLU A 240 -15.31 9.57 9.86
CA GLU A 240 -16.75 9.86 9.83
C GLU A 240 -17.12 10.61 8.53
N VAL A 241 -16.24 11.52 8.06
CA VAL A 241 -16.42 12.18 6.74
C VAL A 241 -16.43 11.14 5.62
N TYR A 242 -15.53 10.14 5.67
CA TYR A 242 -15.52 9.05 4.69
C TYR A 242 -16.83 8.26 4.73
N LEU A 243 -17.29 7.87 5.92
CA LEU A 243 -18.49 7.05 6.09
C LEU A 243 -19.74 7.74 5.55
N GLU A 244 -19.93 9.03 5.84
CA GLU A 244 -21.05 9.82 5.32
C GLU A 244 -21.00 9.97 3.80
N THR A 245 -19.82 10.26 3.24
CA THR A 245 -19.67 10.39 1.78
C THR A 245 -19.87 9.04 1.06
N ILE A 246 -19.38 7.94 1.64
CA ILE A 246 -19.59 6.59 1.09
C ILE A 246 -21.10 6.27 1.10
N GLU A 247 -21.80 6.52 2.20
CA GLU A 247 -23.25 6.28 2.28
C GLU A 247 -24.01 6.99 1.17
N HIS A 248 -23.67 8.27 0.93
CA HIS A 248 -24.27 9.06 -0.15
C HIS A 248 -24.04 8.41 -1.52
N VAL A 249 -22.80 8.02 -1.82
CA VAL A 249 -22.44 7.36 -3.09
C VAL A 249 -23.16 6.02 -3.27
N LEU A 250 -23.30 5.23 -2.19
CA LEU A 250 -24.03 3.96 -2.23
C LEU A 250 -25.52 4.16 -2.47
N ASN A 251 -26.12 5.22 -1.93
CA ASN A 251 -27.51 5.56 -2.15
C ASN A 251 -27.79 5.95 -3.60
N HIS A 252 -26.78 6.40 -4.34
CA HIS A 252 -26.83 6.64 -5.80
C HIS A 252 -26.53 5.37 -6.63
N GLY A 253 -26.50 4.19 -6.00
CA GLY A 253 -26.24 2.91 -6.69
C GLY A 253 -24.80 2.76 -7.21
N ARG A 254 -23.86 3.55 -6.68
CA ARG A 254 -22.44 3.45 -7.05
C ARG A 254 -21.61 2.77 -5.95
N GLN A 255 -20.37 2.44 -6.25
CA GLN A 255 -19.50 1.60 -5.42
C GLN A 255 -18.32 2.43 -4.91
N ALA A 256 -17.74 2.02 -3.76
CA ALA A 256 -16.63 2.72 -3.14
C ALA A 256 -15.44 1.79 -2.86
N ILE A 257 -14.23 2.29 -3.06
CA ILE A 257 -12.97 1.64 -2.67
C ILE A 257 -12.34 2.47 -1.55
N VAL A 258 -11.95 1.81 -0.45
CA VAL A 258 -11.30 2.44 0.69
C VAL A 258 -9.92 1.82 0.89
N LEU A 259 -8.89 2.61 0.67
CA LEU A 259 -7.52 2.18 0.92
C LEU A 259 -7.10 2.55 2.34
N ILE A 260 -6.67 1.56 3.09
CA ILE A 260 -6.13 1.71 4.44
C ILE A 260 -4.79 0.97 4.50
N PRO A 261 -3.73 1.57 5.07
CA PRO A 261 -2.46 0.88 5.24
C PRO A 261 -2.64 -0.43 6.02
N GLU A 262 -1.97 -1.51 5.61
CA GLU A 262 -2.19 -2.85 6.18
C GLU A 262 -2.04 -2.89 7.71
N ILE A 263 -1.12 -2.09 8.25
CA ILE A 263 -0.89 -1.96 9.71
C ILE A 263 -2.08 -1.27 10.41
N ALA A 264 -2.76 -0.35 9.73
CA ALA A 264 -3.92 0.38 10.26
C ALA A 264 -5.25 -0.34 9.98
N LEU A 265 -5.25 -1.41 9.17
CA LEU A 265 -6.41 -2.24 8.89
C LEU A 265 -6.69 -3.18 10.08
N THR A 266 -7.03 -2.58 11.21
CA THR A 266 -7.36 -3.30 12.44
C THR A 266 -8.80 -3.81 12.39
N PHE A 267 -9.09 -4.79 13.26
CA PHE A 267 -10.45 -5.29 13.44
C PHE A 267 -11.44 -4.16 13.78
N GLN A 268 -11.04 -3.20 14.63
CA GLN A 268 -11.87 -2.04 14.98
C GLN A 268 -12.20 -1.14 13.79
N THR A 269 -11.22 -0.91 12.91
CA THR A 269 -11.45 -0.12 11.68
C THR A 269 -12.44 -0.81 10.76
N VAL A 270 -12.27 -2.11 10.52
CA VAL A 270 -13.19 -2.91 9.69
C VAL A 270 -14.59 -2.94 10.29
N GLN A 271 -14.70 -3.10 11.62
CA GLN A 271 -15.98 -3.08 12.32
C GLN A 271 -16.77 -1.78 12.10
N ARG A 272 -16.10 -0.61 12.08
CA ARG A 272 -16.77 0.67 11.83
C ARG A 272 -17.54 0.68 10.51
N PHE A 273 -16.90 0.20 9.44
CA PHE A 273 -17.54 0.10 8.12
C PHE A 273 -18.62 -0.97 8.09
N TYR A 274 -18.37 -2.11 8.72
CA TYR A 274 -19.33 -3.20 8.74
C TYR A 274 -20.61 -2.85 9.52
N HIS A 275 -20.50 -2.14 10.65
CA HIS A 275 -21.64 -1.63 11.40
C HIS A 275 -22.47 -0.61 10.60
N ARG A 276 -21.83 0.12 9.66
CA ARG A 276 -22.54 1.11 8.85
C ARG A 276 -23.19 0.51 7.62
N PHE A 277 -22.50 -0.40 6.93
CA PHE A 277 -22.88 -0.86 5.60
C PHE A 277 -23.22 -2.36 5.53
N GLY A 278 -23.04 -3.12 6.60
CA GLY A 278 -23.37 -4.55 6.69
C GLY A 278 -22.64 -5.40 5.65
N ASP A 279 -23.35 -6.34 5.05
CA ASP A 279 -22.83 -7.32 4.08
C ASP A 279 -22.38 -6.71 2.73
N LYS A 280 -22.69 -5.43 2.49
CA LYS A 280 -22.19 -4.69 1.34
C LYS A 280 -20.68 -4.42 1.41
N VAL A 281 -20.05 -4.63 2.57
CA VAL A 281 -18.61 -4.43 2.79
C VAL A 281 -17.86 -5.74 2.59
N SER A 282 -16.72 -5.65 1.90
CA SER A 282 -15.71 -6.70 1.89
C SER A 282 -14.34 -6.14 2.19
N ILE A 283 -13.43 -7.02 2.60
CA ILE A 283 -12.03 -6.67 2.87
C ILE A 283 -11.08 -7.44 1.96
N MET A 284 -9.95 -6.82 1.66
CA MET A 284 -8.81 -7.46 1.02
C MET A 284 -7.57 -7.22 1.87
N ASN A 285 -6.78 -8.26 2.15
CA ASN A 285 -5.51 -8.13 2.86
C ASN A 285 -4.49 -9.18 2.38
N SER A 286 -3.22 -9.05 2.79
CA SER A 286 -2.14 -9.95 2.38
C SER A 286 -2.25 -11.34 3.00
N ARG A 287 -2.94 -11.49 4.15
CA ARG A 287 -3.12 -12.76 4.88
C ARG A 287 -4.19 -13.67 4.26
N MET A 288 -5.01 -13.14 3.35
CA MET A 288 -6.04 -13.92 2.66
C MET A 288 -5.41 -14.96 1.74
N SER A 289 -5.97 -16.17 1.77
CA SER A 289 -5.66 -17.21 0.81
C SER A 289 -6.05 -16.83 -0.62
N LYS A 290 -5.47 -17.48 -1.62
CA LYS A 290 -5.85 -17.27 -3.03
C LYS A 290 -7.35 -17.47 -3.26
N GLY A 291 -7.96 -18.46 -2.56
CA GLY A 291 -9.37 -18.73 -2.66
C GLY A 291 -10.26 -17.63 -2.09
N GLU A 292 -9.90 -17.10 -0.92
CA GLU A 292 -10.64 -15.98 -0.33
C GLU A 292 -10.57 -14.73 -1.20
N ARG A 293 -9.41 -14.41 -1.78
CA ARG A 293 -9.27 -13.27 -2.70
C ARG A 293 -10.11 -13.46 -3.96
N TYR A 294 -10.15 -14.69 -4.50
CA TYR A 294 -10.96 -15.01 -5.66
C TYR A 294 -12.46 -14.87 -5.38
N ASP A 295 -12.92 -15.36 -4.23
CA ASP A 295 -14.32 -15.23 -3.82
C ASP A 295 -14.72 -13.74 -3.70
N GLN A 296 -13.86 -12.87 -3.12
CA GLN A 296 -14.17 -11.45 -3.04
C GLN A 296 -14.11 -10.75 -4.41
N PHE A 297 -13.22 -11.18 -5.29
CA PHE A 297 -13.18 -10.69 -6.68
C PHE A 297 -14.50 -11.00 -7.43
N LEU A 298 -15.01 -12.23 -7.32
CA LEU A 298 -16.27 -12.63 -7.94
C LEU A 298 -17.47 -11.88 -7.33
N ARG A 299 -17.53 -11.72 -6.00
CA ARG A 299 -18.57 -10.94 -5.33
C ARG A 299 -18.59 -9.49 -5.81
N ALA A 300 -17.42 -8.88 -5.98
CA ALA A 300 -17.32 -7.53 -6.51
C ALA A 300 -17.80 -7.44 -7.96
N GLN A 301 -17.41 -8.40 -8.81
CA GLN A 301 -17.80 -8.46 -10.21
C GLN A 301 -19.32 -8.68 -10.40
N ARG A 302 -19.95 -9.47 -9.52
CA ARG A 302 -21.40 -9.72 -9.53
C ARG A 302 -22.22 -8.58 -8.92
N GLY A 303 -21.58 -7.66 -8.21
CA GLY A 303 -22.25 -6.56 -7.51
C GLY A 303 -22.83 -6.96 -6.13
N ASP A 304 -22.41 -8.12 -5.57
CA ASP A 304 -22.83 -8.58 -4.25
C ASP A 304 -22.27 -7.69 -3.13
N ILE A 305 -21.22 -6.95 -3.41
CA ILE A 305 -20.60 -5.99 -2.50
C ILE A 305 -20.49 -4.62 -3.18
N SER A 306 -20.58 -3.56 -2.37
CA SER A 306 -20.52 -2.18 -2.84
C SER A 306 -19.36 -1.39 -2.24
N VAL A 307 -18.71 -1.92 -1.19
CA VAL A 307 -17.54 -1.29 -0.55
C VAL A 307 -16.42 -2.32 -0.42
N MET A 308 -15.25 -2.00 -0.97
CA MET A 308 -14.03 -2.79 -0.78
C MET A 308 -13.04 -2.01 0.07
N ILE A 309 -12.59 -2.63 1.16
CA ILE A 309 -11.59 -2.04 2.06
C ILE A 309 -10.29 -2.87 1.98
N GLY A 310 -9.16 -2.21 1.90
CA GLY A 310 -7.88 -2.93 1.91
C GLY A 310 -6.67 -2.06 1.65
N PRO A 311 -5.47 -2.67 1.57
CA PRO A 311 -4.26 -1.99 1.18
C PRO A 311 -4.30 -1.64 -0.32
N ARG A 312 -3.21 -1.10 -0.85
CA ARG A 312 -3.11 -0.67 -2.26
C ARG A 312 -3.67 -1.66 -3.29
N SER A 313 -3.65 -2.97 -3.02
CA SER A 313 -4.18 -3.99 -3.93
C SER A 313 -5.71 -3.96 -4.07
N ALA A 314 -6.43 -3.35 -3.13
CA ALA A 314 -7.87 -3.17 -3.21
C ALA A 314 -8.30 -2.24 -4.37
N LEU A 315 -7.39 -1.40 -4.90
CA LEU A 315 -7.64 -0.58 -6.10
C LEU A 315 -8.05 -1.41 -7.32
N PHE A 316 -7.60 -2.65 -7.40
CA PHE A 316 -7.85 -3.55 -8.53
C PHE A 316 -9.11 -4.40 -8.33
N THR A 317 -10.03 -3.94 -7.49
CA THR A 317 -11.36 -4.56 -7.34
C THR A 317 -12.17 -4.33 -8.62
N PRO A 318 -12.78 -5.39 -9.22
CA PRO A 318 -13.46 -5.30 -10.50
C PRO A 318 -14.87 -4.68 -10.40
N PHE A 319 -14.99 -3.58 -9.69
CA PHE A 319 -16.24 -2.85 -9.58
C PHE A 319 -16.68 -2.27 -10.93
N SER A 320 -17.96 -2.37 -11.22
CA SER A 320 -18.53 -1.91 -12.49
C SER A 320 -18.88 -0.42 -12.48
N ASN A 321 -19.19 0.15 -11.32
CA ASN A 321 -19.70 1.52 -11.18
C ASN A 321 -19.08 2.24 -9.98
N ILE A 322 -17.75 2.51 -10.05
CA ILE A 322 -17.03 3.20 -8.98
C ILE A 322 -17.49 4.66 -8.91
N GLY A 323 -17.91 5.11 -7.72
CA GLY A 323 -18.29 6.51 -7.45
C GLY A 323 -17.33 7.25 -6.54
N LEU A 324 -16.58 6.50 -5.72
CA LEU A 324 -15.65 7.10 -4.75
C LEU A 324 -14.45 6.21 -4.49
N ILE A 325 -13.27 6.82 -4.41
CA ILE A 325 -12.06 6.17 -3.90
C ILE A 325 -11.55 6.99 -2.72
N VAL A 326 -11.40 6.35 -1.56
CA VAL A 326 -10.82 6.96 -0.36
C VAL A 326 -9.44 6.38 -0.12
N ILE A 327 -8.46 7.21 0.18
CA ILE A 327 -7.11 6.79 0.60
C ILE A 327 -6.84 7.42 1.96
N ASP A 328 -6.95 6.60 3.01
CA ASP A 328 -6.63 7.05 4.36
C ASP A 328 -5.12 6.98 4.60
N GLU A 329 -4.59 7.93 5.39
CA GLU A 329 -3.14 8.12 5.60
C GLU A 329 -2.36 8.13 4.27
N GLU A 330 -2.78 8.95 3.30
CA GLU A 330 -2.30 8.95 1.90
C GLU A 330 -0.78 9.12 1.76
N HIS A 331 -0.13 9.70 2.78
CA HIS A 331 1.31 9.91 2.87
C HIS A 331 2.10 8.62 3.13
N GLU A 332 1.42 7.51 3.46
CA GLU A 332 2.10 6.27 3.83
C GLU A 332 2.89 5.66 2.69
N GLY A 333 4.17 5.35 2.97
CA GLY A 333 5.06 4.75 1.98
C GLY A 333 4.59 3.38 1.47
N ALA A 334 3.67 2.69 2.18
CA ALA A 334 3.09 1.43 1.76
C ALA A 334 2.24 1.55 0.48
N TYR A 335 1.80 2.75 0.12
CA TYR A 335 1.07 3.01 -1.11
C TYR A 335 1.96 3.06 -2.36
N LYS A 336 3.27 3.18 -2.22
CA LYS A 336 4.24 2.97 -3.30
C LYS A 336 4.56 1.46 -3.42
N SER A 337 4.50 0.91 -4.63
CA SER A 337 4.88 -0.47 -4.88
C SER A 337 6.40 -0.63 -4.85
N GLU A 338 6.90 -1.58 -4.06
CA GLU A 338 8.32 -1.95 -4.03
C GLU A 338 8.72 -2.88 -5.18
N THR A 339 7.74 -3.57 -5.78
CA THR A 339 7.92 -4.46 -6.93
C THR A 339 7.42 -3.81 -8.21
N VAL A 340 7.95 -4.27 -9.34
CA VAL A 340 7.53 -3.78 -10.67
C VAL A 340 6.12 -4.29 -11.01
N PRO A 341 5.25 -3.41 -11.51
CA PRO A 341 5.36 -1.96 -11.69
C PRO A 341 5.43 -1.21 -10.35
N ARG A 342 6.37 -0.25 -10.26
CA ARG A 342 6.56 0.55 -9.04
C ARG A 342 5.58 1.72 -8.99
N TYR A 343 4.28 1.42 -9.07
CA TYR A 343 3.22 2.42 -9.06
C TYR A 343 2.98 3.02 -7.68
N HIS A 344 2.41 4.22 -7.65
CA HIS A 344 1.87 4.84 -6.44
C HIS A 344 0.33 4.75 -6.46
N ALA A 345 -0.27 4.26 -5.37
CA ALA A 345 -1.71 4.02 -5.29
C ALA A 345 -2.54 5.29 -5.54
N ARG A 346 -2.07 6.47 -5.09
CA ARG A 346 -2.72 7.76 -5.34
C ARG A 346 -2.86 8.07 -6.83
N GLU A 347 -1.78 7.90 -7.60
CA GLU A 347 -1.79 8.17 -9.05
C GLU A 347 -2.73 7.21 -9.79
N VAL A 348 -2.70 5.93 -9.40
CA VAL A 348 -3.62 4.91 -9.96
C VAL A 348 -5.08 5.21 -9.58
N ALA A 349 -5.35 5.60 -8.33
CA ALA A 349 -6.69 5.97 -7.87
C ALA A 349 -7.25 7.18 -8.65
N CYS A 350 -6.43 8.22 -8.84
CA CYS A 350 -6.83 9.40 -9.63
C CYS A 350 -7.11 9.02 -11.10
N HIS A 351 -6.30 8.11 -11.68
CA HIS A 351 -6.53 7.64 -13.04
C HIS A 351 -7.84 6.83 -13.15
N ILE A 352 -8.06 5.87 -12.24
CA ILE A 352 -9.31 5.07 -12.19
C ILE A 352 -10.52 5.99 -11.99
N ALA A 353 -10.43 6.95 -11.08
CA ALA A 353 -11.52 7.87 -10.79
C ALA A 353 -11.85 8.75 -12.00
N LYS A 354 -10.85 9.25 -12.71
CA LYS A 354 -11.04 10.04 -13.95
C LYS A 354 -11.76 9.23 -15.02
N GLU A 355 -11.35 7.97 -15.24
CA GLU A 355 -11.99 7.08 -16.22
C GLU A 355 -13.41 6.67 -15.82
N ALA A 356 -13.70 6.56 -14.51
CA ALA A 356 -14.99 6.14 -13.99
C ALA A 356 -15.96 7.31 -13.72
N GLY A 357 -15.55 8.57 -13.86
CA GLY A 357 -16.31 9.71 -13.38
C GLY A 357 -16.57 9.60 -11.87
N ALA A 358 -15.54 9.44 -11.06
CA ALA A 358 -15.60 9.23 -9.62
C ALA A 358 -14.78 10.28 -8.87
N SER A 359 -15.14 10.52 -7.61
CA SER A 359 -14.36 11.39 -6.73
C SER A 359 -13.26 10.62 -5.99
N VAL A 360 -12.21 11.35 -5.57
CA VAL A 360 -11.13 10.79 -4.73
C VAL A 360 -10.99 11.63 -3.46
N ILE A 361 -10.90 10.96 -2.30
CA ILE A 361 -10.58 11.61 -1.03
C ILE A 361 -9.23 11.09 -0.55
N LEU A 362 -8.26 11.99 -0.43
CA LEU A 362 -6.93 11.75 0.13
C LEU A 362 -6.92 12.27 1.56
N GLY A 363 -6.96 11.39 2.55
CA GLY A 363 -7.00 11.78 3.95
C GLY A 363 -5.64 11.67 4.63
N SER A 364 -5.22 12.71 5.33
CA SER A 364 -3.99 12.71 6.10
C SER A 364 -3.96 13.76 7.20
N ALA A 365 -3.24 13.49 8.28
CA ALA A 365 -2.85 14.51 9.26
C ALA A 365 -1.53 15.20 8.86
N THR A 366 -0.72 14.51 8.08
CA THR A 366 0.59 14.98 7.60
C THR A 366 0.68 14.67 6.11
N PRO A 367 -0.01 15.42 5.24
CA PRO A 367 -0.07 15.16 3.82
C PRO A 367 1.31 14.95 3.18
N SER A 368 1.36 14.17 2.09
CA SER A 368 2.56 14.10 1.29
C SER A 368 2.83 15.44 0.60
N MET A 369 4.10 15.76 0.38
CA MET A 369 4.49 16.97 -0.35
C MET A 369 3.82 17.04 -1.73
N GLU A 370 3.64 15.90 -2.39
CA GLU A 370 2.99 15.80 -3.70
C GLU A 370 1.51 16.20 -3.64
N SER A 371 0.75 15.67 -2.67
CA SER A 371 -0.68 15.98 -2.52
C SER A 371 -0.89 17.43 -2.10
N TYR A 372 -0.10 17.92 -1.14
CA TYR A 372 -0.24 19.28 -0.68
C TYR A 372 0.21 20.31 -1.73
N TYR A 373 1.29 20.03 -2.47
CA TYR A 373 1.71 20.85 -3.59
C TYR A 373 0.65 20.92 -4.69
N ALA A 374 0.02 19.79 -5.00
CA ALA A 374 -1.10 19.77 -5.97
C ALA A 374 -2.29 20.60 -5.49
N ALA A 375 -2.59 20.58 -4.18
CA ALA A 375 -3.65 21.41 -3.59
C ALA A 375 -3.32 22.91 -3.66
N MET A 376 -2.08 23.27 -3.30
CA MET A 376 -1.64 24.69 -3.37
C MET A 376 -1.60 25.25 -4.80
N ASN A 377 -1.47 24.39 -5.81
CA ASN A 377 -1.53 24.79 -7.22
C ASN A 377 -2.93 24.63 -7.84
N GLY A 378 -3.96 24.31 -7.05
CA GLY A 378 -5.34 24.20 -7.51
C GLY A 378 -5.67 22.96 -8.35
N HIS A 379 -4.78 21.95 -8.37
CA HIS A 379 -5.03 20.69 -9.07
C HIS A 379 -5.95 19.75 -8.29
N ILE A 380 -5.97 19.86 -6.96
CA ILE A 380 -6.90 19.17 -6.07
C ILE A 380 -7.47 20.15 -5.05
N GLN A 381 -8.64 19.84 -4.52
CA GLN A 381 -9.32 20.73 -3.56
C GLN A 381 -8.87 20.43 -2.13
N LEU A 382 -8.41 21.44 -1.41
CA LEU A 382 -8.04 21.31 0.00
C LEU A 382 -9.28 21.49 0.89
N ILE A 383 -9.50 20.57 1.83
CA ILE A 383 -10.47 20.66 2.91
C ILE A 383 -9.73 20.43 4.21
N THR A 384 -9.89 21.34 5.18
CA THR A 384 -9.14 21.31 6.44
C THR A 384 -10.04 21.02 7.64
N LEU A 385 -9.56 20.15 8.55
CA LEU A 385 -10.19 19.83 9.83
C LEU A 385 -9.20 20.15 10.96
N ASP A 386 -9.22 21.38 11.45
CA ASP A 386 -8.20 21.93 12.36
C ASP A 386 -8.38 21.50 13.83
N SER A 387 -9.56 21.00 14.20
CA SER A 387 -9.89 20.62 15.56
C SER A 387 -9.99 19.10 15.75
N ARG A 388 -9.61 18.61 16.94
CA ARG A 388 -9.91 17.24 17.34
C ARG A 388 -11.42 17.07 17.61
N ALA A 389 -11.95 15.90 17.29
CA ALA A 389 -13.36 15.57 17.58
C ALA A 389 -13.65 15.40 19.09
N GLY A 390 -12.61 15.22 19.93
CA GLY A 390 -12.72 15.08 21.38
C GLY A 390 -12.15 16.28 22.14
N SER A 391 -12.39 16.35 23.45
CA SER A 391 -11.98 17.46 24.35
C SER A 391 -10.49 17.51 24.69
N GLY A 392 -9.65 16.52 24.26
CA GLY A 392 -8.22 16.47 24.54
C GLY A 392 -7.41 17.51 23.76
N GLY A 393 -6.61 18.33 24.45
CA GLY A 393 -5.65 19.25 23.84
C GLY A 393 -4.50 18.53 23.12
N LEU A 394 -3.67 19.30 22.42
CA LEU A 394 -2.43 18.79 21.84
C LEU A 394 -1.42 18.49 22.97
N PRO A 395 -0.61 17.43 22.88
CA PRO A 395 0.40 17.12 23.91
C PRO A 395 1.48 18.20 23.93
N ALA A 396 2.07 18.43 25.12
CA ALA A 396 3.26 19.24 25.25
C ALA A 396 4.48 18.48 24.69
N VAL A 397 5.25 19.16 23.82
CA VAL A 397 6.43 18.56 23.17
C VAL A 397 7.70 19.26 23.63
N ASP A 398 8.58 18.50 24.28
CA ASP A 398 9.91 18.95 24.71
C ASP A 398 10.97 18.48 23.70
N ILE A 399 11.69 19.41 23.07
CA ILE A 399 12.87 19.09 22.25
C ILE A 399 14.09 19.11 23.15
N VAL A 400 14.82 18.01 23.22
CA VAL A 400 16.03 17.88 24.04
C VAL A 400 17.28 17.78 23.16
N ASP A 401 18.21 18.71 23.37
CA ASP A 401 19.51 18.72 22.70
C ASP A 401 20.47 17.71 23.33
N LEU A 402 20.74 16.62 22.63
CA LEU A 402 21.67 15.58 23.08
C LEU A 402 23.13 16.07 23.13
N ARG A 403 23.46 17.18 22.49
CA ARG A 403 24.80 17.81 22.59
C ARG A 403 25.00 18.41 23.98
N GLU A 404 23.96 19.07 24.52
CA GLU A 404 23.95 19.63 25.87
C GLU A 404 23.98 18.52 26.93
N GLU A 405 23.16 17.47 26.74
CA GLU A 405 23.18 16.30 27.63
C GLU A 405 24.60 15.69 27.72
N LEU A 406 25.31 15.60 26.58
CA LEU A 406 26.69 15.10 26.55
C LEU A 406 27.68 16.05 27.27
N ARG A 407 27.52 17.38 27.13
CA ARG A 407 28.31 18.39 27.85
C ARG A 407 28.10 18.33 29.37
N LEU A 408 26.86 18.05 29.80
CA LEU A 408 26.50 17.84 31.20
C LEU A 408 26.93 16.46 31.73
N GLY A 409 27.64 15.65 30.93
CA GLY A 409 28.17 14.35 31.31
C GLY A 409 27.19 13.18 31.15
N ASN A 410 25.98 13.41 30.68
CA ASN A 410 25.03 12.32 30.38
C ASN A 410 25.44 11.59 29.11
N ARG A 411 25.92 10.36 29.25
CA ARG A 411 26.30 9.45 28.15
C ARG A 411 25.29 8.33 27.89
N THR A 412 24.16 8.37 28.58
CA THR A 412 23.09 7.37 28.42
C THR A 412 22.25 7.67 27.18
N ILE A 413 21.44 6.71 26.74
CA ILE A 413 20.51 6.92 25.61
C ILE A 413 19.28 7.75 26.03
N PHE A 414 19.06 7.94 27.33
CA PHE A 414 17.95 8.74 27.84
C PHE A 414 18.46 10.08 28.37
N SER A 415 17.85 11.15 27.90
CA SER A 415 18.07 12.49 28.47
C SER A 415 17.60 12.57 29.92
N ASN A 416 18.09 13.55 30.66
CA ASN A 416 17.64 13.80 32.05
C ASN A 416 16.13 14.06 32.08
N ARG A 417 15.62 14.88 31.15
CA ARG A 417 14.19 15.18 31.04
C ARG A 417 13.33 13.95 30.78
N LEU A 418 13.75 13.07 29.85
CA LEU A 418 13.01 11.85 29.56
C LEU A 418 12.99 10.91 30.78
N ARG A 419 14.12 10.75 31.48
CA ARG A 419 14.21 9.91 32.69
C ARG A 419 13.31 10.42 33.83
N GLU A 420 13.26 11.74 34.02
CA GLU A 420 12.38 12.38 35.00
C GLU A 420 10.91 12.03 34.71
N LEU A 421 10.46 12.27 33.47
CA LEU A 421 9.08 12.00 33.06
C LEU A 421 8.76 10.51 33.10
N MET A 422 9.70 9.62 32.72
CA MET A 422 9.51 8.16 32.87
C MET A 422 9.29 7.76 34.32
N SER A 423 10.09 8.27 35.24
CA SER A 423 9.93 8.01 36.70
C SER A 423 8.57 8.48 37.20
N ASP A 424 8.15 9.67 36.82
CA ASP A 424 6.85 10.25 37.21
C ASP A 424 5.67 9.40 36.69
N ARG A 425 5.72 8.98 35.41
CA ARG A 425 4.65 8.16 34.85
C ARG A 425 4.56 6.77 35.44
N LEU A 426 5.70 6.13 35.68
CA LEU A 426 5.74 4.82 36.35
C LEU A 426 5.17 4.91 37.78
N ALA A 427 5.49 5.99 38.52
CA ALA A 427 4.94 6.22 39.87
C ALA A 427 3.39 6.44 39.84
N LYS A 428 2.86 6.98 38.74
CA LYS A 428 1.42 7.19 38.51
C LYS A 428 0.71 5.98 37.87
N HIS A 429 1.41 4.89 37.63
CA HIS A 429 0.91 3.71 36.89
C HIS A 429 0.36 4.06 35.52
N GLU A 430 0.99 5.04 34.84
CA GLU A 430 0.68 5.43 33.50
C GLU A 430 1.64 4.77 32.50
N GLN A 431 1.19 4.59 31.24
CA GLN A 431 1.96 3.87 30.24
C GLN A 431 2.86 4.81 29.43
N ILE A 432 3.99 4.26 29.01
CA ILE A 432 5.06 4.95 28.29
C ILE A 432 5.30 4.24 26.97
N MET A 433 5.47 5.00 25.88
CA MET A 433 5.95 4.49 24.61
C MET A 433 7.33 5.07 24.29
N LEU A 434 8.28 4.21 23.93
CA LEU A 434 9.63 4.61 23.49
C LEU A 434 9.79 4.26 22.01
N PHE A 435 9.90 5.28 21.21
CA PHE A 435 10.01 5.16 19.76
C PHE A 435 11.46 5.29 19.29
N LEU A 436 11.92 4.31 18.53
CA LEU A 436 13.21 4.31 17.85
C LEU A 436 13.01 4.13 16.37
N ASN A 437 13.36 5.13 15.56
CA ASN A 437 13.25 4.99 14.10
C ASN A 437 14.48 4.27 13.53
N LYS A 438 14.41 2.92 13.48
CA LYS A 438 15.45 2.10 12.87
C LYS A 438 14.93 1.44 11.59
N ARG A 439 15.23 2.04 10.43
CA ARG A 439 15.15 1.34 9.13
C ARG A 439 16.54 1.39 8.48
N GLY A 440 17.13 0.21 8.23
CA GLY A 440 18.35 0.04 7.44
C GLY A 440 19.66 -0.05 8.22
N VAL A 441 20.61 -0.80 7.64
CA VAL A 441 21.93 -1.10 8.20
C VAL A 441 22.96 0.02 7.95
N ALA A 442 22.68 0.92 7.02
CA ALA A 442 23.58 1.99 6.64
C ALA A 442 23.32 3.26 7.47
N GLY A 443 24.10 3.46 8.51
CA GLY A 443 24.05 4.65 9.34
C GLY A 443 24.77 5.83 8.67
N PHE A 444 24.15 7.02 8.74
CA PHE A 444 24.89 8.27 8.50
C PHE A 444 25.90 8.49 9.62
N ILE A 445 26.97 9.23 9.30
CA ILE A 445 27.99 9.62 10.29
C ILE A 445 27.79 11.08 10.68
N SER A 446 27.78 11.34 11.97
CA SER A 446 27.70 12.68 12.55
C SER A 446 28.67 12.86 13.71
N CYS A 447 29.03 14.10 13.95
CA CYS A 447 29.73 14.50 15.16
C CYS A 447 28.75 14.64 16.31
N ARG A 448 28.91 13.85 17.36
CA ARG A 448 28.05 13.92 18.54
C ARG A 448 28.26 15.17 19.40
N SER A 449 29.41 15.85 19.24
CA SER A 449 29.70 17.05 20.01
C SER A 449 29.07 18.33 19.42
N CYS A 450 28.94 18.42 18.10
CA CYS A 450 28.39 19.61 17.46
C CYS A 450 27.23 19.33 16.49
N GLY A 451 26.80 18.08 16.35
CA GLY A 451 25.71 17.69 15.46
C GLY A 451 26.05 17.64 13.96
N LYS A 452 27.25 18.08 13.54
CA LYS A 452 27.63 18.14 12.13
C LYS A 452 27.53 16.78 11.46
N VAL A 453 26.67 16.67 10.46
CA VAL A 453 26.53 15.47 9.61
C VAL A 453 27.50 15.54 8.43
N MET A 454 28.10 14.40 8.08
CA MET A 454 29.01 14.30 6.94
C MET A 454 28.19 14.17 5.68
N LYS A 455 28.16 15.24 4.87
CA LYS A 455 27.36 15.33 3.64
C LYS A 455 28.25 15.26 2.39
N CYS A 456 27.63 14.82 1.29
CA CYS A 456 28.25 14.86 -0.03
C CYS A 456 28.43 16.31 -0.50
N PRO A 457 29.62 16.74 -0.96
CA PRO A 457 29.85 18.11 -1.42
C PRO A 457 29.11 18.45 -2.72
N HIS A 458 28.63 17.44 -3.47
CA HIS A 458 27.96 17.63 -4.75
C HIS A 458 26.43 17.51 -4.68
N CYS A 459 25.89 16.73 -3.72
CA CYS A 459 24.47 16.38 -3.66
C CYS A 459 23.76 16.85 -2.37
N ASP A 460 24.50 17.37 -1.41
CA ASP A 460 24.04 17.77 -0.06
C ASP A 460 23.28 16.68 0.73
N VAL A 461 23.31 15.43 0.28
CA VAL A 461 22.80 14.28 1.02
C VAL A 461 23.86 13.72 1.96
N SER A 462 23.44 13.05 3.04
CA SER A 462 24.39 12.43 3.99
C SER A 462 25.18 11.29 3.32
N LEU A 463 26.45 11.19 3.68
CA LEU A 463 27.31 10.08 3.29
C LEU A 463 27.02 8.84 4.15
N THR A 464 27.06 7.67 3.52
CA THR A 464 26.84 6.39 4.18
C THR A 464 28.15 5.65 4.44
N GLU A 465 28.37 5.13 5.65
CA GLU A 465 29.54 4.31 5.98
C GLU A 465 29.35 2.89 5.44
N HIS A 466 30.31 2.41 4.64
CA HIS A 466 30.37 1.04 4.14
C HIS A 466 31.25 0.16 5.02
N ALA A 467 31.13 -1.17 4.85
CA ALA A 467 31.88 -2.16 5.64
C ALA A 467 33.40 -2.05 5.49
N ASP A 468 33.86 -1.51 4.37
CA ASP A 468 35.28 -1.23 4.09
C ASP A 468 35.81 0.05 4.73
N GLY A 469 34.96 0.76 5.50
CA GLY A 469 35.30 2.00 6.20
C GLY A 469 35.28 3.26 5.33
N ARG A 470 34.88 3.18 4.05
CA ARG A 470 34.70 4.36 3.19
C ARG A 470 33.31 4.97 3.41
N LEU A 471 33.24 6.28 3.19
CA LEU A 471 31.97 7.01 3.12
C LEU A 471 31.59 7.23 1.66
N MET A 472 30.35 6.93 1.29
CA MET A 472 29.89 7.01 -0.10
C MET A 472 28.59 7.78 -0.23
N CYS A 473 28.46 8.53 -1.32
CA CYS A 473 27.22 9.12 -1.79
C CYS A 473 26.55 8.21 -2.81
N HIS A 474 25.33 7.74 -2.52
CA HIS A 474 24.57 6.86 -3.42
C HIS A 474 23.82 7.60 -4.55
N TYR A 475 23.98 8.92 -4.65
CA TYR A 475 23.46 9.70 -5.77
C TYR A 475 24.49 9.88 -6.89
N CYS A 476 25.67 10.37 -6.56
CA CYS A 476 26.70 10.68 -7.56
C CYS A 476 27.91 9.74 -7.53
N GLY A 477 28.00 8.82 -6.57
CA GLY A 477 29.12 7.89 -6.41
C GLY A 477 30.36 8.52 -5.74
N TYR A 478 30.28 9.76 -5.24
CA TYR A 478 31.40 10.37 -4.51
C TYR A 478 31.80 9.51 -3.32
N THR A 479 33.10 9.26 -3.16
CA THR A 479 33.67 8.50 -2.04
C THR A 479 34.76 9.27 -1.34
N THR A 480 34.85 9.10 -0.01
CA THR A 480 35.94 9.66 0.82
C THR A 480 36.31 8.63 1.93
N PRO A 481 37.55 8.65 2.42
CA PRO A 481 37.91 7.86 3.60
C PRO A 481 37.06 8.20 4.80
N LYS A 482 37.02 7.28 5.79
CA LYS A 482 36.32 7.52 7.05
C LYS A 482 36.86 8.76 7.75
N ILE A 483 35.94 9.67 8.09
CA ILE A 483 36.22 10.87 8.86
C ILE A 483 36.23 10.51 10.34
N THR A 484 37.40 10.62 10.99
CA THR A 484 37.59 10.28 12.42
C THR A 484 37.66 11.52 13.31
N VAL A 485 37.86 12.68 12.72
CA VAL A 485 37.91 13.99 13.40
C VAL A 485 36.90 14.91 12.74
N CYS A 486 36.06 15.55 13.49
CA CYS A 486 35.07 16.47 12.97
C CYS A 486 35.71 17.67 12.29
N PRO A 487 35.40 17.94 10.99
CA PRO A 487 36.00 19.09 10.29
C PRO A 487 35.49 20.45 10.79
N SER A 488 34.37 20.45 11.58
CA SER A 488 33.75 21.68 12.10
C SER A 488 34.26 22.06 13.49
N CYS A 489 34.41 21.08 14.40
CA CYS A 489 34.72 21.35 15.81
C CYS A 489 35.97 20.61 16.33
N GLY A 490 36.66 19.84 15.52
CA GLY A 490 37.86 19.08 15.91
C GLY A 490 37.59 17.88 16.84
N SER A 491 36.37 17.59 17.19
CA SER A 491 36.03 16.49 18.08
C SER A 491 36.30 15.13 17.44
N ARG A 492 36.73 14.15 18.26
CA ARG A 492 36.89 12.73 17.88
C ARG A 492 35.61 11.92 18.05
N TYR A 493 34.54 12.52 18.58
CA TYR A 493 33.25 11.83 18.74
C TYR A 493 32.44 11.81 17.42
N VAL A 494 33.05 11.26 16.39
CA VAL A 494 32.44 11.09 15.07
C VAL A 494 32.01 9.63 14.91
N SER A 495 30.71 9.35 14.90
CA SER A 495 30.20 7.97 14.77
C SER A 495 28.73 7.94 14.35
N GLY A 496 28.29 6.80 13.83
CA GLY A 496 26.86 6.52 13.62
C GLY A 496 26.13 6.12 14.93
N PHE A 497 24.83 6.26 14.95
CA PHE A 497 24.00 5.77 16.06
C PHE A 497 23.84 4.24 15.97
N ARG A 498 24.20 3.52 17.04
CA ARG A 498 24.28 2.04 17.02
C ARG A 498 23.24 1.35 17.92
N ALA A 499 22.42 2.06 18.72
CA ALA A 499 21.43 1.43 19.57
C ALA A 499 20.28 0.81 18.77
N GLY A 500 19.99 -0.47 19.03
CA GLY A 500 18.77 -1.14 18.55
C GLY A 500 17.71 -1.20 19.65
N THR A 501 16.52 -1.70 19.34
CA THR A 501 15.42 -1.92 20.30
C THR A 501 15.84 -2.80 21.49
N GLU A 502 16.68 -3.81 21.25
CA GLU A 502 17.28 -4.65 22.30
C GLU A 502 18.17 -3.85 23.26
N GLY A 503 19.02 -3.00 22.73
CA GLY A 503 19.88 -2.13 23.55
C GLY A 503 19.08 -1.12 24.37
N VAL A 504 17.97 -0.61 23.80
CA VAL A 504 17.03 0.26 24.52
C VAL A 504 16.35 -0.52 25.65
N GLU A 505 15.85 -1.73 25.39
CA GLU A 505 15.22 -2.61 26.37
C GLU A 505 16.18 -2.92 27.54
N ALA A 506 17.42 -3.31 27.24
CA ALA A 506 18.43 -3.57 28.26
C ALA A 506 18.71 -2.34 29.11
N GLN A 507 18.77 -1.14 28.50
CA GLN A 507 18.99 0.10 29.24
C GLN A 507 17.78 0.50 30.11
N VAL A 508 16.53 0.28 29.62
CA VAL A 508 15.31 0.49 30.43
C VAL A 508 15.32 -0.42 31.65
N LYS A 509 15.55 -1.73 31.49
CA LYS A 509 15.60 -2.69 32.59
C LYS A 509 16.68 -2.37 33.61
N LYS A 510 17.81 -1.80 33.16
CA LYS A 510 18.88 -1.32 34.06
C LYS A 510 18.46 -0.09 34.87
N THR A 511 17.75 0.86 34.20
CA THR A 511 17.37 2.15 34.81
C THR A 511 16.11 2.02 35.66
N PHE A 512 15.17 1.18 35.26
CA PHE A 512 13.87 0.94 35.87
C PHE A 512 13.62 -0.57 36.04
N PRO A 513 14.29 -1.25 37.01
CA PRO A 513 14.24 -2.72 37.12
C PRO A 513 12.84 -3.28 37.40
N GLN A 514 11.94 -2.46 37.95
CA GLN A 514 10.57 -2.88 38.27
C GLN A 514 9.57 -2.69 37.14
N ALA A 515 9.95 -2.00 36.06
CA ALA A 515 9.05 -1.74 34.95
C ALA A 515 8.86 -2.99 34.08
N ARG A 516 7.60 -3.28 33.73
CA ARG A 516 7.24 -4.34 32.82
C ARG A 516 7.38 -3.79 31.38
N VAL A 517 8.30 -4.38 30.62
CA VAL A 517 8.68 -3.88 29.29
C VAL A 517 8.24 -4.85 28.22
N LEU A 518 7.58 -4.35 27.19
CA LEU A 518 7.30 -5.05 25.94
C LEU A 518 8.11 -4.43 24.79
N ARG A 519 8.57 -5.28 23.89
CA ARG A 519 9.27 -4.89 22.67
C ARG A 519 8.50 -5.29 21.45
N MET A 520 8.37 -4.36 20.47
CA MET A 520 7.66 -4.56 19.23
C MET A 520 8.52 -4.14 18.04
N ASP A 521 9.14 -5.11 17.41
CA ASP A 521 9.94 -4.97 16.21
C ASP A 521 9.73 -6.15 15.25
N MET A 522 10.43 -6.16 14.11
CA MET A 522 10.28 -7.22 13.11
C MET A 522 10.64 -8.62 13.66
N ASP A 523 11.53 -8.71 14.66
CA ASP A 523 11.95 -9.99 15.18
C ASP A 523 10.93 -10.56 16.16
N THR A 524 10.32 -9.70 17.00
CA THR A 524 9.29 -10.09 17.96
C THR A 524 7.91 -10.34 17.33
N THR A 525 7.69 -9.86 16.11
CA THR A 525 6.38 -9.94 15.41
C THR A 525 6.33 -10.97 14.29
N ARG A 526 7.35 -11.81 14.09
CA ARG A 526 7.42 -12.83 13.01
C ARG A 526 6.37 -13.95 13.12
N GLY A 527 5.81 -14.20 14.30
CA GLY A 527 4.79 -15.23 14.52
C GLY A 527 3.40 -14.80 13.99
N LYS A 528 2.58 -15.80 13.64
CA LYS A 528 1.17 -15.57 13.33
C LYS A 528 0.53 -14.92 14.58
N ASP A 529 -0.09 -13.74 14.40
CA ASP A 529 -0.73 -12.94 15.44
C ASP A 529 0.21 -12.32 16.51
N GLY A 530 1.56 -12.39 16.32
CA GLY A 530 2.54 -11.82 17.26
C GLY A 530 2.35 -10.32 17.48
N HIS A 531 1.99 -9.58 16.44
CA HIS A 531 1.67 -8.16 16.50
C HIS A 531 0.44 -7.87 17.36
N GLU A 532 -0.66 -8.58 17.14
CA GLU A 532 -1.93 -8.39 17.85
C GLU A 532 -1.80 -8.77 19.33
N LYS A 533 -1.01 -9.81 19.64
CA LYS A 533 -0.76 -10.26 21.01
C LYS A 533 -0.01 -9.19 21.84
N ILE A 534 1.09 -8.63 21.30
CA ILE A 534 1.85 -7.59 21.99
C ILE A 534 0.98 -6.36 22.27
N LEU A 535 0.18 -5.94 21.29
CA LEU A 535 -0.70 -4.80 21.45
C LEU A 535 -1.83 -5.04 22.44
N SER A 536 -2.42 -6.24 22.43
CA SER A 536 -3.44 -6.62 23.42
C SER A 536 -2.89 -6.64 24.84
N GLU A 537 -1.70 -7.21 25.04
CA GLU A 537 -1.02 -7.21 26.34
C GLU A 537 -0.77 -5.78 26.84
N PHE A 538 -0.30 -4.89 25.96
CA PHE A 538 -0.09 -3.49 26.31
C PHE A 538 -1.41 -2.75 26.58
N ALA A 539 -2.43 -2.93 25.73
CA ALA A 539 -3.75 -2.32 25.93
C ALA A 539 -4.43 -2.74 27.23
N ASN A 540 -4.23 -3.99 27.66
CA ASN A 540 -4.78 -4.53 28.90
C ASN A 540 -4.00 -4.09 30.15
N GLY A 541 -2.95 -3.25 30.02
CA GLY A 541 -2.15 -2.78 31.15
C GLY A 541 -1.17 -3.81 31.70
N ASN A 542 -0.90 -4.89 30.97
CA ASN A 542 0.06 -5.92 31.40
C ASN A 542 1.52 -5.49 31.24
N ALA A 543 1.77 -4.32 30.64
CA ALA A 543 3.08 -3.70 30.53
C ALA A 543 3.02 -2.19 30.75
N ASP A 544 4.10 -1.64 31.30
CA ASP A 544 4.23 -0.22 31.63
C ASP A 544 4.93 0.54 30.51
N ILE A 545 5.89 -0.11 29.81
CA ILE A 545 6.67 0.50 28.75
C ILE A 545 6.62 -0.36 27.49
N LEU A 546 6.22 0.26 26.37
CA LEU A 546 6.30 -0.33 25.03
C LEU A 546 7.44 0.30 24.25
N ILE A 547 8.43 -0.51 23.87
CA ILE A 547 9.56 -0.08 23.05
C ILE A 547 9.32 -0.58 21.62
N GLY A 548 9.45 0.28 20.63
CA GLY A 548 9.32 -0.20 19.27
C GLY A 548 9.76 0.78 18.19
N THR A 549 9.57 0.32 16.95
CA THR A 549 9.82 1.08 15.74
C THR A 549 8.53 1.71 15.22
N GLN A 550 8.47 2.07 13.94
CA GLN A 550 7.29 2.71 13.32
C GLN A 550 5.96 1.96 13.55
N MET A 551 6.01 0.68 13.91
CA MET A 551 4.82 -0.14 14.15
C MET A 551 4.02 0.33 15.37
N ILE A 552 4.67 0.89 16.40
CA ILE A 552 3.98 1.35 17.61
C ILE A 552 3.29 2.70 17.43
N VAL A 553 3.73 3.52 16.48
CA VAL A 553 3.15 4.86 16.23
C VAL A 553 1.91 4.81 15.33
N LYS A 554 1.58 3.66 14.74
CA LYS A 554 0.52 3.53 13.72
C LYS A 554 -0.67 2.70 14.22
N GLY A 555 -1.88 3.15 13.90
CA GLY A 555 -3.10 2.34 13.92
C GLY A 555 -3.71 1.98 15.28
N HIS A 556 -3.11 2.35 16.42
CA HIS A 556 -3.60 1.95 17.73
C HIS A 556 -3.88 3.14 18.65
N ASP A 557 -4.89 3.00 19.48
CA ASP A 557 -5.26 3.98 20.50
C ASP A 557 -5.08 3.37 21.90
N PHE A 558 -4.22 4.00 22.70
CA PHE A 558 -3.93 3.57 24.06
C PHE A 558 -4.23 4.72 25.03
N PRO A 559 -5.41 4.73 25.66
CA PRO A 559 -5.86 5.86 26.50
C PRO A 559 -4.94 6.15 27.68
N ASN A 560 -4.19 5.14 28.19
CA ASN A 560 -3.31 5.28 29.34
C ASN A 560 -1.87 5.69 28.98
N VAL A 561 -1.55 5.88 27.70
CA VAL A 561 -0.25 6.37 27.25
C VAL A 561 -0.20 7.89 27.41
N THR A 562 0.58 8.36 28.37
CA THR A 562 0.74 9.78 28.69
C THR A 562 2.15 10.31 28.39
N LEU A 563 3.11 9.41 28.08
CA LEU A 563 4.47 9.78 27.67
C LEU A 563 4.92 9.05 26.42
N MET A 564 5.36 9.84 25.42
CA MET A 564 6.06 9.36 24.23
C MET A 564 7.50 9.86 24.22
N GLY A 565 8.47 8.96 24.24
CA GLY A 565 9.89 9.28 24.10
C GLY A 565 10.40 8.93 22.69
N VAL A 566 10.82 9.90 21.90
CA VAL A 566 11.52 9.70 20.63
C VAL A 566 13.01 9.71 20.89
N LEU A 567 13.69 8.57 20.72
CA LEU A 567 15.06 8.40 21.23
C LEU A 567 16.15 8.95 20.32
N ALA A 568 15.94 9.02 19.02
CA ALA A 568 16.92 9.51 18.05
C ALA A 568 16.21 10.00 16.79
N ALA A 569 15.69 11.21 16.81
CA ALA A 569 15.00 11.81 15.66
C ALA A 569 15.90 11.92 14.42
N ASP A 570 17.20 12.15 14.61
CA ASP A 570 18.22 12.27 13.58
C ASP A 570 18.35 11.05 12.66
N MET A 571 17.96 9.86 13.13
CA MET A 571 18.07 8.63 12.32
C MET A 571 17.23 8.64 11.06
N SER A 572 16.05 9.27 11.10
CA SER A 572 15.22 9.46 9.92
C SER A 572 15.65 10.65 9.09
N LEU A 573 16.08 11.70 9.75
CA LEU A 573 16.43 12.98 9.14
C LEU A 573 17.60 12.87 8.15
N TYR A 574 18.57 12.03 8.47
CA TYR A 574 19.79 11.90 7.68
C TYR A 574 19.88 10.60 6.88
N SER A 575 18.75 10.04 6.50
CA SER A 575 18.75 8.99 5.49
C SER A 575 19.19 9.53 4.13
N SER A 576 19.82 8.70 3.29
CA SER A 576 20.23 9.07 1.93
C SER A 576 19.01 9.11 0.96
N ASP A 577 17.96 9.83 1.33
CA ASP A 577 16.73 9.97 0.54
C ASP A 577 16.28 11.44 0.64
N TYR A 578 15.91 12.04 -0.49
CA TYR A 578 15.45 13.44 -0.52
C TYR A 578 14.18 13.68 0.30
N ARG A 579 13.42 12.62 0.63
CA ARG A 579 12.23 12.65 1.49
C ARG A 579 12.55 12.53 2.99
N ALA A 580 13.81 12.54 3.37
CA ALA A 580 14.20 12.31 4.76
C ALA A 580 13.56 13.29 5.74
N SER A 581 13.54 14.57 5.39
CA SER A 581 12.93 15.65 6.20
C SER A 581 11.40 15.46 6.32
N GLU A 582 10.74 15.15 5.21
CA GLU A 582 9.30 14.88 5.17
C GLU A 582 8.92 13.67 6.04
N ARG A 583 9.62 12.55 5.86
CA ARG A 583 9.38 11.35 6.67
C ARG A 583 9.64 11.58 8.16
N THR A 584 10.65 12.40 8.48
CA THR A 584 10.94 12.76 9.88
C THR A 584 9.79 13.56 10.46
N PHE A 585 9.35 14.61 9.77
CA PHE A 585 8.20 15.41 10.19
C PHE A 585 6.97 14.54 10.41
N GLN A 586 6.60 13.70 9.44
CA GLN A 586 5.44 12.80 9.50
C GLN A 586 5.51 11.85 10.70
N LEU A 587 6.65 11.21 10.93
CA LEU A 587 6.84 10.28 12.04
C LEU A 587 6.79 10.97 13.40
N LEU A 588 7.41 12.14 13.54
CA LEU A 588 7.41 12.89 14.80
C LEU A 588 6.01 13.42 15.14
N THR A 589 5.29 13.93 14.14
CA THR A 589 3.89 14.39 14.32
C THR A 589 2.94 13.24 14.66
N GLN A 590 3.10 12.09 14.00
CA GLN A 590 2.33 10.88 14.34
C GLN A 590 2.64 10.39 15.75
N ALA A 591 3.92 10.38 16.14
CA ALA A 591 4.35 10.01 17.49
C ALA A 591 3.77 10.96 18.54
N ALA A 592 3.85 12.26 18.29
CA ALA A 592 3.24 13.27 19.14
C ALA A 592 1.73 13.05 19.29
N GLY A 593 1.04 12.71 18.21
CA GLY A 593 -0.39 12.42 18.25
C GLY A 593 -0.81 11.20 19.05
N ARG A 594 0.12 10.39 19.59
CA ARG A 594 -0.20 9.18 20.41
C ARG A 594 -0.27 9.45 21.90
N ALA A 595 0.36 10.50 22.41
CA ALA A 595 0.30 10.85 23.84
C ALA A 595 -0.95 11.71 24.12
N GLY A 596 -1.63 11.43 25.26
CA GLY A 596 -2.71 12.27 25.76
C GLY A 596 -3.97 12.31 24.88
N ARG A 597 -4.54 11.16 24.55
CA ARG A 597 -5.78 11.06 23.76
C ARG A 597 -7.08 11.05 24.55
N ALA A 598 -6.99 10.75 25.85
CA ALA A 598 -8.11 10.81 26.77
C ALA A 598 -8.12 12.16 27.51
N GLU A 599 -8.76 12.23 28.66
CA GLU A 599 -8.81 13.42 29.52
C GLU A 599 -7.44 13.81 30.12
N LYS A 600 -6.43 12.91 30.05
CA LYS A 600 -5.09 13.13 30.59
C LYS A 600 -4.22 13.88 29.56
N SER A 601 -3.53 14.94 30.02
CA SER A 601 -2.54 15.63 29.18
C SER A 601 -1.32 14.72 28.93
N GLY A 602 -0.86 14.65 27.69
CA GLY A 602 0.31 13.88 27.29
C GLY A 602 1.56 14.73 27.16
N ASN A 603 2.72 14.11 27.38
CA ASN A 603 4.03 14.69 27.10
C ASN A 603 4.75 13.90 26.02
N VAL A 604 5.48 14.63 25.18
CA VAL A 604 6.36 14.05 24.15
C VAL A 604 7.76 14.60 24.33
N VAL A 605 8.76 13.73 24.35
CA VAL A 605 10.15 14.14 24.42
C VAL A 605 10.87 13.72 23.15
N ILE A 606 11.33 14.67 22.36
CA ILE A 606 12.10 14.43 21.13
C ILE A 606 13.58 14.66 21.42
N GLN A 607 14.36 13.59 21.44
CA GLN A 607 15.80 13.65 21.63
C GLN A 607 16.52 13.74 20.27
N THR A 608 17.38 14.75 20.08
CA THR A 608 18.07 15.01 18.82
C THR A 608 19.40 15.69 19.01
N TYR A 609 20.31 15.54 18.03
CA TYR A 609 21.57 16.30 17.93
C TYR A 609 21.42 17.57 17.10
N THR A 610 20.23 17.83 16.50
CA THR A 610 19.94 18.98 15.65
C THR A 610 18.58 19.58 15.99
N PRO A 611 18.39 20.10 17.23
CA PRO A 611 17.12 20.61 17.71
C PRO A 611 16.57 21.79 16.89
N GLU A 612 17.44 22.50 16.20
CA GLU A 612 17.12 23.63 15.33
C GLU A 612 16.60 23.25 13.94
N HIS A 613 16.60 21.96 13.57
CA HIS A 613 16.18 21.52 12.24
C HIS A 613 14.67 21.76 12.05
N PHE A 614 14.31 22.40 10.92
CA PHE A 614 12.93 22.83 10.66
C PHE A 614 11.90 21.68 10.75
N SER A 615 12.24 20.47 10.29
CA SER A 615 11.33 19.31 10.39
C SER A 615 11.04 18.92 11.84
N ILE A 616 11.99 19.09 12.76
CA ILE A 616 11.84 18.79 14.18
C ILE A 616 11.03 19.88 14.87
N VAL A 617 11.39 21.15 14.61
CA VAL A 617 10.72 22.31 15.19
C VAL A 617 9.25 22.36 14.74
N SER A 618 9.00 22.20 13.44
CA SER A 618 7.63 22.21 12.91
C SER A 618 6.81 21.01 13.42
N ALA A 619 7.42 19.81 13.58
CA ALA A 619 6.73 18.65 14.15
C ALA A 619 6.39 18.85 15.63
N ALA A 620 7.28 19.47 16.41
CA ALA A 620 7.03 19.79 17.81
C ALA A 620 5.86 20.77 17.97
N ASN A 621 5.76 21.76 17.09
CA ASN A 621 4.68 22.73 17.02
C ASN A 621 3.42 22.21 16.31
N GLN A 622 3.48 21.03 15.70
CA GLN A 622 2.45 20.45 14.83
C GLN A 622 2.04 21.40 13.68
N ASP A 623 2.98 22.19 13.18
CA ASP A 623 2.81 23.18 12.13
C ASP A 623 3.25 22.59 10.77
N TYR A 624 2.28 22.05 10.03
CA TYR A 624 2.51 21.51 8.71
C TYR A 624 2.87 22.61 7.69
N ASN A 625 2.29 23.81 7.80
CA ASN A 625 2.51 24.88 6.84
C ASN A 625 3.96 25.38 6.92
N ALA A 626 4.49 25.64 8.12
CA ALA A 626 5.88 26.02 8.31
C ALA A 626 6.85 24.96 7.82
N PHE A 627 6.52 23.66 7.99
CA PHE A 627 7.29 22.57 7.40
C PHE A 627 7.26 22.61 5.87
N TYR A 628 6.07 22.70 5.28
CA TYR A 628 5.87 22.67 3.83
C TYR A 628 6.65 23.79 3.11
N GLU A 629 6.57 25.00 3.60
CA GLU A 629 7.23 26.15 2.99
C GLU A 629 8.75 25.95 2.86
N GLN A 630 9.38 25.44 3.90
CA GLN A 630 10.82 25.19 3.89
C GLN A 630 11.21 24.00 3.01
N GLU A 631 10.46 22.90 3.11
CA GLU A 631 10.72 21.70 2.34
C GLU A 631 10.51 21.92 0.84
N ILE A 632 9.44 22.62 0.43
CA ILE A 632 9.18 22.86 -1.00
C ILE A 632 10.21 23.83 -1.61
N ALA A 633 10.69 24.80 -0.85
CA ALA A 633 11.77 25.68 -1.30
C ALA A 633 13.05 24.89 -1.59
N TYR A 634 13.41 23.96 -0.69
CA TYR A 634 14.55 23.05 -0.88
C TYR A 634 14.36 22.15 -2.12
N ARG A 635 13.17 21.55 -2.29
CA ARG A 635 12.89 20.67 -3.44
C ARG A 635 12.93 21.41 -4.77
N LYS A 636 12.41 22.64 -4.83
CA LYS A 636 12.50 23.50 -6.01
C LYS A 636 13.95 23.81 -6.36
N LEU A 637 14.78 24.15 -5.36
CA LEU A 637 16.19 24.45 -5.56
C LEU A 637 16.98 23.24 -6.09
N CYS A 638 16.70 22.06 -5.56
CA CYS A 638 17.42 20.83 -5.89
C CYS A 638 16.81 20.03 -7.05
N GLY A 639 15.69 20.46 -7.65
CA GLY A 639 14.98 19.74 -8.70
C GLY A 639 14.48 18.38 -8.23
N TYR A 640 13.79 18.33 -7.08
CA TYR A 640 13.18 17.13 -6.54
C TYR A 640 11.64 17.17 -6.65
N PRO A 641 10.98 15.99 -6.70
CA PRO A 641 9.52 15.93 -6.63
C PRO A 641 8.97 16.63 -5.36
N PRO A 642 7.83 17.34 -5.46
CA PRO A 642 6.92 17.46 -6.61
C PRO A 642 7.23 18.59 -7.58
N ALA A 643 8.29 19.40 -7.35
CA ALA A 643 8.62 20.53 -8.21
C ALA A 643 9.14 20.07 -9.58
N ASP A 644 9.95 19.01 -9.60
CA ASP A 644 10.41 18.31 -10.78
C ASP A 644 10.03 16.83 -10.68
N ASN A 645 10.23 16.05 -11.77
CA ASN A 645 10.08 14.61 -11.73
C ASN A 645 11.44 13.92 -11.73
N LEU A 646 11.53 12.79 -11.04
CA LEU A 646 12.73 11.99 -10.88
C LEU A 646 12.48 10.56 -11.34
N MET A 647 13.25 10.08 -12.31
CA MET A 647 13.31 8.67 -12.69
C MET A 647 14.61 8.05 -12.19
N LYS A 648 14.50 6.97 -11.45
CA LYS A 648 15.61 6.15 -11.01
C LYS A 648 15.69 4.91 -11.90
N ILE A 649 16.77 4.77 -12.65
CA ILE A 649 17.06 3.60 -13.48
C ILE A 649 17.95 2.68 -12.65
N MET A 650 17.46 1.50 -12.33
CA MET A 650 18.16 0.49 -11.54
C MET A 650 18.62 -0.64 -12.45
N LEU A 651 19.92 -0.88 -12.45
CA LEU A 651 20.53 -1.99 -13.18
C LEU A 651 21.07 -3.02 -12.20
N SER A 652 20.85 -4.30 -12.48
CA SER A 652 21.40 -5.38 -11.65
C SER A 652 21.87 -6.58 -12.48
N SER A 653 22.98 -7.20 -12.05
CA SER A 653 23.58 -8.37 -12.71
C SER A 653 24.42 -9.16 -11.71
N GLN A 654 24.63 -10.46 -11.98
CA GLN A 654 25.60 -11.28 -11.28
C GLN A 654 27.05 -11.01 -11.76
N ASP A 655 27.21 -10.46 -12.96
CA ASP A 655 28.49 -10.05 -13.52
C ASP A 655 28.71 -8.55 -13.29
N GLU A 656 29.67 -8.21 -12.42
CA GLU A 656 29.99 -6.82 -12.03
C GLU A 656 30.58 -6.00 -13.20
N MET A 657 31.43 -6.64 -14.04
CA MET A 657 32.03 -5.96 -15.18
C MET A 657 30.98 -5.64 -16.26
N LEU A 658 30.10 -6.61 -16.53
CA LEU A 658 29.00 -6.45 -17.46
C LEU A 658 28.04 -5.34 -16.98
N LEU A 659 27.70 -5.34 -15.69
CA LEU A 659 26.88 -4.31 -15.06
C LEU A 659 27.48 -2.91 -15.21
N THR A 660 28.79 -2.78 -14.98
CA THR A 660 29.49 -1.49 -15.08
C THR A 660 29.48 -0.96 -16.52
N LYS A 661 29.72 -1.82 -17.50
CA LYS A 661 29.63 -1.47 -18.93
C LYS A 661 28.22 -1.11 -19.34
N GLY A 662 27.20 -1.88 -18.88
CA GLY A 662 25.81 -1.63 -19.17
C GLY A 662 25.32 -0.29 -18.56
N ALA A 663 25.70 0.01 -17.32
CA ALA A 663 25.36 1.28 -16.68
C ALA A 663 26.02 2.49 -17.39
N ALA A 664 27.28 2.38 -17.81
CA ALA A 664 27.95 3.39 -18.61
C ALA A 664 27.27 3.60 -19.97
N TRP A 665 26.83 2.51 -20.62
CA TRP A 665 26.10 2.59 -21.89
C TRP A 665 24.76 3.31 -21.72
N VAL A 666 23.96 2.97 -20.69
CA VAL A 666 22.67 3.64 -20.40
C VAL A 666 22.88 5.14 -20.18
N LYS A 667 23.90 5.52 -19.40
CA LYS A 667 24.24 6.92 -19.17
C LYS A 667 24.56 7.63 -20.49
N ALA A 668 25.47 7.06 -21.31
CA ALA A 668 25.87 7.60 -22.60
C ALA A 668 24.68 7.66 -23.58
N PHE A 669 23.79 6.67 -23.56
CA PHE A 669 22.57 6.68 -24.38
C PHE A 669 21.67 7.86 -24.03
N VAL A 670 21.39 8.08 -22.74
CA VAL A 670 20.56 9.22 -22.30
C VAL A 670 21.21 10.54 -22.67
N ASP A 671 22.52 10.70 -22.41
CA ASP A 671 23.24 11.94 -22.70
C ASP A 671 23.32 12.25 -24.21
N ASN A 672 23.42 11.24 -25.06
CA ASN A 672 23.60 11.43 -26.51
C ASN A 672 22.28 11.46 -27.29
N ASN A 673 21.28 10.64 -26.90
CA ASN A 673 20.06 10.43 -27.69
C ASN A 673 18.81 11.11 -27.11
N CYS A 674 18.90 11.66 -25.87
CA CYS A 674 17.77 12.30 -25.20
C CYS A 674 18.06 13.81 -25.00
N LYS A 675 17.95 14.60 -26.07
CA LYS A 675 18.25 16.04 -26.06
C LYS A 675 17.02 16.86 -25.67
N TYR A 676 16.65 16.83 -24.38
CA TYR A 676 15.57 17.67 -23.85
C TYR A 676 16.13 18.82 -23.04
N LYS A 677 15.55 20.02 -23.19
CA LYS A 677 15.96 21.21 -22.45
C LYS A 677 15.68 21.02 -20.95
N GLY A 678 16.71 21.13 -20.13
CA GLY A 678 16.58 20.97 -18.68
C GLY A 678 16.66 19.50 -18.18
N LEU A 679 16.95 18.57 -19.08
CA LEU A 679 17.21 17.18 -18.68
C LEU A 679 18.53 17.09 -17.92
N MET A 680 18.50 16.44 -16.76
CA MET A 680 19.69 16.17 -15.94
C MET A 680 19.81 14.66 -15.73
N CYS A 681 20.98 14.09 -16.05
CA CYS A 681 21.30 12.68 -15.84
C CYS A 681 22.51 12.54 -14.92
N ILE A 682 22.33 11.89 -13.75
CA ILE A 682 23.31 11.79 -12.66
C ILE A 682 23.66 10.32 -12.42
N GLY A 683 24.92 10.02 -12.18
CA GLY A 683 25.42 8.66 -12.00
C GLY A 683 26.18 8.17 -13.25
N PRO A 684 26.44 6.85 -13.42
CA PRO A 684 26.01 5.75 -12.54
C PRO A 684 26.69 5.75 -11.17
N ALA A 685 25.94 5.37 -10.14
CA ALA A 685 26.45 5.18 -8.78
C ALA A 685 26.09 3.78 -8.28
N ASP A 686 26.84 3.28 -7.30
CA ASP A 686 26.51 2.03 -6.63
C ASP A 686 25.24 2.19 -5.80
N ALA A 687 24.38 1.16 -5.81
CA ALA A 687 23.18 1.15 -4.99
C ALA A 687 23.52 1.20 -3.48
N PRO A 688 22.61 1.68 -2.59
CA PRO A 688 22.82 1.67 -1.14
C PRO A 688 23.20 0.31 -0.57
N ILE A 689 22.68 -0.76 -1.15
CA ILE A 689 23.17 -2.12 -0.95
C ILE A 689 23.70 -2.59 -2.31
N TYR A 690 25.00 -2.51 -2.46
CA TYR A 690 25.66 -2.78 -3.74
C TYR A 690 25.55 -4.23 -4.19
N LYS A 691 25.62 -5.18 -3.23
CA LYS A 691 25.60 -6.63 -3.50
C LYS A 691 24.65 -7.36 -2.57
N ILE A 692 23.70 -8.11 -3.14
CA ILE A 692 22.78 -9.00 -2.41
C ILE A 692 22.76 -10.35 -3.11
N LYS A 693 23.08 -11.45 -2.40
CA LYS A 693 23.07 -12.82 -2.95
C LYS A 693 23.78 -12.90 -4.31
N ASP A 694 24.99 -12.36 -4.38
CA ASP A 694 25.86 -12.28 -5.56
C ASP A 694 25.27 -11.50 -6.76
N VAL A 695 24.25 -10.71 -6.55
CA VAL A 695 23.72 -9.74 -7.53
C VAL A 695 24.21 -8.35 -7.17
N TYR A 696 24.95 -7.73 -8.07
CA TYR A 696 25.42 -6.35 -7.98
C TYR A 696 24.37 -5.38 -8.53
N SER A 697 24.32 -4.15 -8.01
CA SER A 697 23.32 -3.16 -8.41
C SER A 697 23.92 -1.76 -8.56
N LYS A 698 23.58 -1.07 -9.66
CA LYS A 698 23.91 0.33 -9.92
C LYS A 698 22.66 1.15 -10.24
N ILE A 699 22.75 2.45 -10.01
CA ILE A 699 21.64 3.39 -10.16
C ILE A 699 22.06 4.58 -11.02
N ILE A 700 21.15 5.03 -11.87
CA ILE A 700 21.24 6.30 -12.61
C ILE A 700 19.97 7.09 -12.29
N TYR A 701 20.12 8.39 -12.02
CA TYR A 701 19.01 9.30 -11.79
C TYR A 701 18.83 10.22 -12.99
N VAL A 702 17.60 10.34 -13.45
CA VAL A 702 17.21 11.24 -14.55
C VAL A 702 16.14 12.19 -14.03
N LYS A 703 16.34 13.50 -14.14
CA LYS A 703 15.42 14.54 -13.66
C LYS A 703 14.92 15.38 -14.84
N HIS A 704 13.63 15.69 -14.82
CA HIS A 704 13.00 16.63 -15.75
C HIS A 704 11.69 17.17 -15.17
N LYS A 705 11.30 18.40 -15.53
CA LYS A 705 10.04 19.00 -15.08
C LYS A 705 8.83 18.26 -15.63
N ASP A 706 8.89 17.86 -16.89
CA ASP A 706 7.81 17.15 -17.57
C ASP A 706 8.01 15.64 -17.42
N ARG A 707 7.00 14.96 -16.89
CA ARG A 707 6.96 13.51 -16.70
C ARG A 707 6.98 12.75 -18.01
N GLU A 708 6.30 13.27 -19.06
CA GLU A 708 6.24 12.63 -20.37
C GLU A 708 7.61 12.50 -21.02
N VAL A 709 8.53 13.43 -20.73
CA VAL A 709 9.93 13.31 -21.13
C VAL A 709 10.58 12.07 -20.49
N LEU A 710 10.34 11.82 -19.21
CA LEU A 710 10.86 10.64 -18.54
C LEU A 710 10.25 9.35 -19.09
N ASN A 711 8.94 9.36 -19.38
CA ASN A 711 8.23 8.25 -20.03
C ASN A 711 8.84 7.95 -21.42
N SER A 712 9.05 8.97 -22.23
CA SER A 712 9.71 8.83 -23.55
C SER A 712 11.14 8.27 -23.44
N ILE A 713 11.88 8.63 -22.39
CA ILE A 713 13.25 8.13 -22.19
C ILE A 713 13.25 6.63 -21.86
N HIS A 714 12.41 6.17 -20.92
CA HIS A 714 12.37 4.74 -20.62
C HIS A 714 11.88 3.91 -21.81
N GLU A 715 10.89 4.38 -22.58
CA GLU A 715 10.42 3.69 -23.80
C GLU A 715 11.55 3.57 -24.84
N LYS A 716 12.31 4.65 -25.07
CA LYS A 716 13.47 4.61 -25.96
C LYS A 716 14.55 3.65 -25.47
N LEU A 717 14.79 3.62 -24.16
CA LEU A 717 15.75 2.69 -23.55
C LEU A 717 15.28 1.24 -23.75
N ASP A 718 14.02 0.93 -23.47
CA ASP A 718 13.46 -0.42 -23.60
C ASP A 718 13.58 -0.93 -25.05
N VAL A 719 13.26 -0.12 -26.04
CA VAL A 719 13.39 -0.48 -27.46
C VAL A 719 14.84 -0.81 -27.82
N ASN A 720 15.82 -0.07 -27.27
CA ASN A 720 17.22 -0.28 -27.59
C ASN A 720 17.91 -1.37 -26.72
N ILE A 721 17.34 -1.70 -25.58
CA ILE A 721 17.81 -2.79 -24.70
C ILE A 721 17.27 -4.14 -25.19
N VAL A 722 16.02 -4.19 -25.64
CA VAL A 722 15.39 -5.39 -26.19
C VAL A 722 16.14 -5.82 -27.48
N GLY A 723 16.69 -7.02 -27.47
CA GLY A 723 17.49 -7.55 -28.60
C GLY A 723 18.98 -7.21 -28.51
N ASN A 724 19.42 -6.36 -27.62
CA ASN A 724 20.84 -6.09 -27.38
C ASN A 724 21.45 -7.20 -26.51
N GLN A 725 22.31 -8.03 -27.10
CA GLN A 725 22.96 -9.15 -26.41
C GLN A 725 23.75 -8.74 -25.15
N ALA A 726 24.27 -7.52 -25.14
CA ALA A 726 25.01 -7.00 -23.98
C ALA A 726 24.11 -6.85 -22.71
N PHE A 727 22.79 -6.77 -22.90
CA PHE A 727 21.83 -6.63 -21.78
C PHE A 727 21.15 -7.96 -21.41
N LYS A 728 21.44 -9.07 -22.05
CA LYS A 728 20.79 -10.37 -21.80
C LYS A 728 20.84 -10.79 -20.32
N ASN A 729 21.92 -10.44 -19.61
CA ASN A 729 22.13 -10.78 -18.19
C ASN A 729 22.11 -9.54 -17.28
N ILE A 730 21.58 -8.42 -17.77
CA ILE A 730 21.36 -7.21 -16.97
C ILE A 730 19.85 -6.99 -16.84
N ASN A 731 19.37 -6.96 -15.62
CA ASN A 731 17.99 -6.58 -15.34
C ASN A 731 17.92 -5.04 -15.18
N VAL A 732 17.06 -4.40 -15.98
CA VAL A 732 16.84 -2.96 -15.92
C VAL A 732 15.43 -2.70 -15.43
N GLN A 733 15.29 -1.82 -14.44
CA GLN A 733 14.02 -1.44 -13.83
C GLN A 733 13.96 0.08 -13.68
N TYR A 734 12.76 0.63 -13.73
CA TYR A 734 12.50 2.05 -13.56
C TYR A 734 11.68 2.31 -12.29
N ASP A 735 11.96 3.42 -11.65
CA ASP A 735 11.19 3.92 -10.52
C ASP A 735 10.99 5.43 -10.68
N ILE A 736 9.76 5.82 -10.97
CA ILE A 736 9.41 7.23 -11.21
C ILE A 736 8.84 7.81 -9.92
N ASN A 737 9.42 8.92 -9.49
CA ASN A 737 9.06 9.64 -8.25
C ASN A 737 9.04 8.71 -7.01
N GLY A 738 10.00 7.74 -6.97
CA GLY A 738 10.11 6.70 -5.95
C GLY A 738 11.15 6.96 -4.88
#